data_c804a357f8c00aad70273a1cc14ca95d
#
_entry.id   c804a357f8c00aad70273a1cc14ca95d
#
_cell.length_a   1.000
_cell.length_b   1.000
_cell.length_c   1.000
_cell.angle_alpha   90.00
_cell.angle_beta   90.00
_cell.angle_gamma   90.00
#
_symmetry.space_group_name_H-M   'P 1'
#
loop_
_entity.id
_entity.type
_entity.pdbx_description
1 polymer ?
#
loop_
_entity_poly.entity_id
_entity_poly.type
_entity_poly.pdbx_seq_one_letter_code
_entity_poly.pdbx_strand_id
1 'polypeptide(L)'
;MTGHQPTPETGHNLMGDKTTPQDIESIVRAMGQGQIYVKKMPPSNREKYMKELDKVFEKPGVKVIIADKECGITFHKRKRSERNKIIERQGFVKKETFVNISQEVCENCRECTKNTGCPGLTIINTDYGEKIGIDQSICVSDTYCTKVMACPSFEKVIVTRNKPPRSRVKKIPLDNIPPATPHRFNDTWKIFISGVGGMGVGVMSSVLARAGTKEGYHVRFNDKKGLAIRNGAVSAHVLYSNGKAKISTIVPNGKADLLMGVDMLEAERSLVYASQARTTAVVNTTVVPTIPMLAGMMNYPPDAEENIRRHTNSDEYFGGRLSEISELYFGSKLFTNIILLGSAFQKGLIPVSEQNLVDAIMETVPASQRTRNMEAFRLGRKMVVEPQLLDFKNIVADEKTLALFGAKESYRSILDMKAKQISHSYWMFWRGKKTADEYRRLVQSTVATMTLDEDTNRAIARRIYDLIMWGDLPYAEKYVDKVLEVFRNDREDKGYAATKTALLDLHKVMAIKDEIYTPHLLTDNEKLDRDKIRYNIDDQNGDKITYEHINRPEFEVFGKQVRFDLPQWLAHNWLMRIFKHMKWTRTILDSWGWHKKERAFRDWYRDDVIGFYLKTASSNYDLALRALRVINDPYRPNEFAVTGFREVIYPKMDKARREFEELAEPGQQLPVVPMITGSSEL
;
A
#
# COMPACT_ATOMS: atom_id res chain seq x y z
N MET A 1 -23.04 4.24 15.95
CA MET A 1 -22.14 3.69 16.99
C MET A 1 -20.73 3.68 16.45
N THR A 2 -19.77 4.14 17.20
CA THR A 2 -18.36 3.97 16.89
C THR A 2 -17.97 2.52 17.11
N GLY A 3 -17.49 1.82 16.11
CA GLY A 3 -17.15 0.39 16.20
C GLY A 3 -16.12 0.09 17.31
N HIS A 4 -16.11 -1.16 17.78
CA HIS A 4 -15.16 -1.70 18.77
C HIS A 4 -15.44 -1.27 20.25
N GLN A 5 -16.40 -0.41 20.51
CA GLN A 5 -16.73 -0.03 21.89
C GLN A 5 -17.88 -0.89 22.43
N PRO A 6 -17.81 -1.36 23.68
CA PRO A 6 -18.97 -1.95 24.36
C PRO A 6 -20.10 -0.93 24.39
N THR A 7 -21.29 -1.37 24.06
CA THR A 7 -22.52 -0.56 24.09
C THR A 7 -23.65 -1.41 24.66
N PRO A 8 -24.74 -0.83 25.15
CA PRO A 8 -25.89 -1.59 25.61
C PRO A 8 -26.42 -2.58 24.56
N GLU A 9 -26.31 -2.25 23.25
CA GLU A 9 -26.71 -3.16 22.18
C GLU A 9 -25.76 -4.38 22.05
N THR A 10 -24.48 -4.25 22.41
CA THR A 10 -23.55 -5.39 22.45
C THR A 10 -23.67 -6.25 23.71
N GLY A 11 -24.60 -5.92 24.60
CA GLY A 11 -24.85 -6.66 25.83
C GLY A 11 -23.72 -6.54 26.87
N HIS A 12 -23.08 -5.37 26.94
CA HIS A 12 -22.07 -5.07 27.95
C HIS A 12 -22.35 -3.71 28.59
N ASN A 13 -22.14 -3.64 29.91
CA ASN A 13 -22.20 -2.39 30.67
C ASN A 13 -20.88 -1.58 30.54
N LEU A 14 -20.82 -0.43 31.18
CA LEU A 14 -19.65 0.45 31.17
C LEU A 14 -18.39 -0.24 31.75
N MET A 15 -18.58 -1.17 32.71
CA MET A 15 -17.48 -1.93 33.32
C MET A 15 -17.03 -3.14 32.49
N GLY A 16 -17.75 -3.43 31.40
CA GLY A 16 -17.47 -4.58 30.52
C GLY A 16 -18.16 -5.87 30.92
N ASP A 17 -19.04 -5.84 31.93
CA ASP A 17 -19.80 -7.02 32.37
C ASP A 17 -20.94 -7.31 31.37
N LYS A 18 -21.30 -8.59 31.27
CA LYS A 18 -22.44 -9.00 30.43
C LYS A 18 -23.75 -8.52 30.98
N THR A 19 -24.57 -7.91 30.12
CA THR A 19 -25.94 -7.48 30.41
C THR A 19 -26.88 -7.92 29.30
N THR A 20 -28.17 -7.71 29.46
CA THR A 20 -29.16 -7.95 28.42
C THR A 20 -28.91 -6.98 27.25
N PRO A 21 -28.65 -7.45 26.02
CA PRO A 21 -28.48 -6.58 24.87
C PRO A 21 -29.78 -5.86 24.53
N GLN A 22 -29.65 -4.58 24.16
CA GLN A 22 -30.79 -3.79 23.66
C GLN A 22 -31.13 -4.19 22.23
N ASP A 23 -32.41 -4.43 21.97
CA ASP A 23 -32.90 -4.64 20.59
C ASP A 23 -33.33 -3.31 19.97
N ILE A 24 -32.45 -2.74 19.14
CA ILE A 24 -32.70 -1.46 18.44
C ILE A 24 -33.95 -1.54 17.58
N GLU A 25 -34.19 -2.68 16.92
CA GLU A 25 -35.37 -2.83 16.06
C GLU A 25 -36.66 -2.72 16.86
N SER A 26 -36.78 -3.43 17.98
CA SER A 26 -37.92 -3.37 18.87
C SER A 26 -38.15 -1.98 19.47
N ILE A 27 -37.06 -1.31 19.85
CA ILE A 27 -37.13 0.06 20.39
C ILE A 27 -37.70 1.03 19.34
N VAL A 28 -37.16 1.00 18.11
CA VAL A 28 -37.62 1.90 17.03
C VAL A 28 -39.08 1.62 16.66
N ARG A 29 -39.49 0.35 16.59
CA ARG A 29 -40.89 -0.02 16.34
C ARG A 29 -41.82 0.48 17.42
N ALA A 30 -41.43 0.37 18.68
CA ALA A 30 -42.21 0.87 19.82
C ALA A 30 -42.36 2.40 19.79
N MET A 31 -41.27 3.14 19.47
CA MET A 31 -41.30 4.60 19.35
C MET A 31 -42.26 5.09 18.25
N GLY A 32 -42.34 4.33 17.16
CA GLY A 32 -43.19 4.69 16.02
C GLY A 32 -44.65 4.24 16.10
N GLN A 33 -45.03 3.55 17.17
CA GLN A 33 -46.40 3.00 17.32
C GLN A 33 -46.93 2.31 16.07
N GLY A 34 -46.07 1.64 15.32
CA GLY A 34 -46.40 0.98 14.05
C GLY A 34 -46.36 1.88 12.80
N GLN A 35 -46.16 3.17 12.92
CA GLN A 35 -46.11 4.11 11.79
C GLN A 35 -44.77 4.24 11.12
N ILE A 36 -43.66 3.78 11.80
CA ILE A 36 -42.33 3.79 11.26
C ILE A 36 -42.06 2.49 10.49
N TYR A 37 -41.66 2.60 9.21
CA TYR A 37 -41.14 1.46 8.48
C TYR A 37 -39.72 1.11 8.96
N VAL A 38 -39.53 -0.10 9.53
CA VAL A 38 -38.24 -0.56 10.01
C VAL A 38 -37.80 -1.77 9.19
N LYS A 39 -36.58 -1.70 8.66
CA LYS A 39 -35.92 -2.82 7.96
C LYS A 39 -34.53 -3.06 8.52
N LYS A 40 -34.33 -4.24 9.10
CA LYS A 40 -32.99 -4.72 9.52
C LYS A 40 -32.41 -5.60 8.43
N MET A 41 -31.18 -5.32 7.97
CA MET A 41 -30.53 -6.10 6.92
C MET A 41 -29.01 -5.96 6.94
N PRO A 42 -28.26 -7.02 6.59
CA PRO A 42 -26.81 -6.96 6.49
C PRO A 42 -26.38 -6.22 5.21
N PRO A 43 -25.45 -5.24 5.28
CA PRO A 43 -24.95 -4.51 4.10
C PRO A 43 -23.92 -5.30 3.29
N SER A 44 -23.63 -6.56 3.66
CA SER A 44 -22.53 -7.34 3.08
C SER A 44 -22.78 -7.75 1.61
N ASN A 45 -24.03 -7.88 1.18
CA ASN A 45 -24.38 -8.08 -0.23
C ASN A 45 -24.83 -6.74 -0.79
N ARG A 46 -23.91 -5.99 -1.42
CA ARG A 46 -24.13 -4.63 -1.90
C ARG A 46 -25.30 -4.55 -2.89
N GLU A 47 -25.36 -5.44 -3.86
CA GLU A 47 -26.44 -5.42 -4.89
C GLU A 47 -27.81 -5.63 -4.28
N LYS A 48 -27.93 -6.63 -3.39
CA LYS A 48 -29.18 -6.88 -2.68
C LYS A 48 -29.54 -5.72 -1.76
N TYR A 49 -28.53 -5.14 -1.08
CA TYR A 49 -28.72 -4.02 -0.17
C TYR A 49 -29.21 -2.78 -0.93
N MET A 50 -28.60 -2.45 -2.07
CA MET A 50 -29.02 -1.32 -2.92
C MET A 50 -30.45 -1.49 -3.43
N LYS A 51 -30.80 -2.67 -4.00
CA LYS A 51 -32.16 -2.96 -4.46
C LYS A 51 -33.21 -2.83 -3.35
N GLU A 52 -32.87 -3.22 -2.13
CA GLU A 52 -33.77 -3.07 -0.98
C GLU A 52 -33.85 -1.61 -0.51
N LEU A 53 -32.76 -0.84 -0.59
CA LEU A 53 -32.78 0.60 -0.33
C LEU A 53 -33.71 1.33 -1.28
N ASP A 54 -33.64 1.06 -2.58
CA ASP A 54 -34.50 1.65 -3.60
C ASP A 54 -35.98 1.43 -3.24
N LYS A 55 -36.36 0.18 -2.94
CA LYS A 55 -37.72 -0.16 -2.49
C LYS A 55 -38.16 0.53 -1.21
N VAL A 56 -37.20 0.78 -0.28
CA VAL A 56 -37.52 1.47 0.98
C VAL A 56 -37.72 2.97 0.73
N PHE A 57 -36.93 3.56 -0.17
CA PHE A 57 -37.07 4.99 -0.49
C PHE A 57 -38.42 5.34 -1.16
N GLU A 58 -38.99 4.41 -1.91
CA GLU A 58 -40.30 4.57 -2.54
C GLU A 58 -41.48 4.56 -1.54
N LYS A 59 -41.26 4.04 -0.31
CA LYS A 59 -42.35 3.99 0.71
C LYS A 59 -42.62 5.37 1.29
N PRO A 60 -43.90 5.72 1.57
CA PRO A 60 -44.22 6.96 2.25
C PRO A 60 -43.84 6.91 3.75
N GLY A 61 -43.74 8.08 4.39
CA GLY A 61 -43.56 8.22 5.82
C GLY A 61 -42.12 8.06 6.31
N VAL A 62 -41.96 7.93 7.61
CA VAL A 62 -40.62 7.75 8.26
C VAL A 62 -40.11 6.33 8.08
N LYS A 63 -38.84 6.22 7.72
CA LYS A 63 -38.20 4.93 7.44
C LYS A 63 -36.91 4.83 8.23
N VAL A 64 -36.70 3.68 8.85
CA VAL A 64 -35.46 3.37 9.57
C VAL A 64 -34.85 2.11 9.02
N ILE A 65 -33.59 2.20 8.54
CA ILE A 65 -32.83 1.07 8.05
C ILE A 65 -31.72 0.77 9.05
N ILE A 66 -31.72 -0.45 9.56
CA ILE A 66 -30.71 -0.94 10.50
C ILE A 66 -29.73 -1.80 9.71
N ALA A 67 -28.53 -1.23 9.44
CA ALA A 67 -27.45 -1.95 8.79
C ALA A 67 -26.73 -2.83 9.85
N ASP A 68 -27.14 -4.09 9.95
CA ASP A 68 -26.64 -5.02 10.97
C ASP A 68 -25.46 -5.85 10.45
N LYS A 69 -24.28 -5.52 10.92
CA LYS A 69 -23.05 -6.30 10.68
C LYS A 69 -22.03 -6.08 11.78
N GLU A 70 -21.37 -7.16 12.22
CA GLU A 70 -20.24 -7.08 13.15
C GLU A 70 -19.19 -6.07 12.65
N CYS A 71 -18.73 -5.20 13.54
CA CYS A 71 -17.66 -4.26 13.23
C CYS A 71 -16.38 -5.00 12.82
N GLY A 72 -15.76 -4.60 11.69
CA GLY A 72 -14.53 -5.22 11.19
C GLY A 72 -13.38 -5.19 12.21
N ILE A 73 -13.28 -4.14 13.05
CA ILE A 73 -12.26 -4.05 14.10
C ILE A 73 -12.51 -5.09 15.20
N THR A 74 -13.77 -5.27 15.63
CA THR A 74 -14.16 -6.29 16.62
C THR A 74 -13.89 -7.69 16.07
N PHE A 75 -14.28 -7.95 14.81
CA PHE A 75 -13.99 -9.19 14.12
C PHE A 75 -12.48 -9.50 14.09
N HIS A 76 -11.66 -8.53 13.69
CA HIS A 76 -10.20 -8.68 13.64
C HIS A 76 -9.60 -8.95 15.04
N LYS A 77 -10.05 -8.20 16.06
CA LYS A 77 -9.59 -8.39 17.44
C LYS A 77 -9.90 -9.80 17.94
N ARG A 78 -11.10 -10.30 17.67
CA ARG A 78 -11.53 -11.67 18.02
C ARG A 78 -10.67 -12.71 17.29
N LYS A 79 -10.51 -12.58 15.96
CA LYS A 79 -9.69 -13.48 15.15
C LYS A 79 -8.23 -13.50 15.60
N ARG A 80 -7.66 -12.34 15.90
CA ARG A 80 -6.29 -12.23 16.40
C ARG A 80 -6.14 -12.87 17.79
N SER A 81 -7.14 -12.73 18.68
CA SER A 81 -7.14 -13.39 19.97
C SER A 81 -7.19 -14.91 19.84
N GLU A 82 -8.08 -15.44 18.98
CA GLU A 82 -8.17 -16.87 18.66
C GLU A 82 -6.83 -17.40 18.11
N ARG A 83 -6.24 -16.68 17.15
CA ARG A 83 -4.92 -17.00 16.58
C ARG A 83 -3.82 -17.06 17.64
N ASN A 84 -3.75 -16.05 18.51
CA ASN A 84 -2.74 -15.99 19.56
C ASN A 84 -2.87 -17.17 20.55
N LYS A 85 -4.10 -17.54 20.95
CA LYS A 85 -4.33 -18.71 21.80
C LYS A 85 -3.85 -20.02 21.16
N ILE A 86 -3.98 -20.15 19.84
CA ILE A 86 -3.47 -21.32 19.11
C ILE A 86 -1.93 -21.30 19.12
N ILE A 87 -1.31 -20.14 18.86
CA ILE A 87 0.14 -19.97 18.87
C ILE A 87 0.72 -20.26 20.27
N GLU A 88 0.09 -19.79 21.33
CA GLU A 88 0.50 -20.05 22.72
C GLU A 88 0.48 -21.55 23.05
N ARG A 89 -0.49 -22.30 22.50
CA ARG A 89 -0.62 -23.75 22.75
C ARG A 89 0.26 -24.63 21.87
N GLN A 90 0.43 -24.27 20.60
CA GLN A 90 1.03 -25.13 19.57
C GLN A 90 2.29 -24.52 18.93
N GLY A 91 2.63 -23.26 19.25
CA GLY A 91 3.73 -22.52 18.66
C GLY A 91 3.42 -21.91 17.29
N PHE A 92 2.39 -22.37 16.58
CA PHE A 92 2.01 -21.89 15.25
C PHE A 92 0.57 -22.24 14.89
N VAL A 93 0.03 -21.63 13.82
CA VAL A 93 -1.28 -21.99 13.26
C VAL A 93 -1.09 -22.91 12.06
N LYS A 94 -1.73 -24.08 12.08
CA LYS A 94 -1.58 -25.12 11.05
C LYS A 94 -2.08 -24.66 9.68
N LYS A 95 -3.21 -23.94 9.61
CA LYS A 95 -3.79 -23.46 8.35
C LYS A 95 -4.29 -22.02 8.51
N GLU A 96 -3.78 -21.12 7.70
CA GLU A 96 -4.19 -19.72 7.66
C GLU A 96 -4.59 -19.31 6.23
N THR A 97 -5.58 -18.45 6.12
CA THR A 97 -6.02 -17.90 4.83
C THR A 97 -5.85 -16.40 4.84
N PHE A 98 -5.20 -15.89 3.82
CA PHE A 98 -4.96 -14.46 3.59
C PHE A 98 -5.63 -14.00 2.30
N VAL A 99 -6.02 -12.74 2.25
CA VAL A 99 -6.37 -12.10 0.99
C VAL A 99 -5.11 -11.44 0.43
N ASN A 100 -4.86 -11.60 -0.86
CA ASN A 100 -3.73 -11.02 -1.56
C ASN A 100 -4.18 -10.34 -2.85
N ILE A 101 -3.36 -9.42 -3.34
CA ILE A 101 -3.49 -8.82 -4.67
C ILE A 101 -2.20 -9.12 -5.42
N SER A 102 -2.31 -9.85 -6.54
CA SER A 102 -1.18 -10.06 -7.44
C SER A 102 -0.75 -8.73 -8.04
N GLN A 103 0.50 -8.34 -7.80
CA GLN A 103 1.09 -7.10 -8.30
C GLN A 103 1.22 -7.12 -9.83
N GLU A 104 1.48 -8.29 -10.39
CA GLU A 104 1.62 -8.52 -11.83
C GLU A 104 0.32 -8.29 -12.58
N VAL A 105 -0.80 -8.72 -11.97
CA VAL A 105 -2.13 -8.59 -12.56
C VAL A 105 -2.75 -7.22 -12.26
N CYS A 106 -2.43 -6.60 -11.12
CA CYS A 106 -3.00 -5.32 -10.71
C CYS A 106 -2.70 -4.21 -11.72
N GLU A 107 -3.76 -3.55 -12.22
CA GLU A 107 -3.68 -2.42 -13.15
C GLU A 107 -3.60 -1.05 -12.46
N ASN A 108 -3.58 -1.00 -11.13
CA ASN A 108 -3.59 0.25 -10.35
C ASN A 108 -4.78 1.18 -10.67
N CYS A 109 -5.93 0.63 -11.04
CA CYS A 109 -7.12 1.42 -11.39
C CYS A 109 -7.81 2.08 -10.19
N ARG A 110 -7.42 1.71 -8.97
CA ARG A 110 -7.94 2.24 -7.70
C ARG A 110 -9.42 1.96 -7.41
N GLU A 111 -10.12 1.19 -8.24
CA GLU A 111 -11.54 0.89 -8.03
C GLU A 111 -11.80 0.12 -6.73
N CYS A 112 -10.89 -0.80 -6.36
CA CYS A 112 -11.01 -1.52 -5.08
C CYS A 112 -10.91 -0.56 -3.88
N THR A 113 -10.08 0.46 -3.95
CA THR A 113 -9.93 1.46 -2.87
C THR A 113 -11.11 2.42 -2.82
N LYS A 114 -11.57 2.92 -3.98
CA LYS A 114 -12.74 3.80 -4.09
C LYS A 114 -14.02 3.12 -3.59
N ASN A 115 -14.24 1.87 -3.98
CA ASN A 115 -15.48 1.16 -3.65
C ASN A 115 -15.52 0.60 -2.21
N THR A 116 -14.38 0.35 -1.58
CA THR A 116 -14.36 -0.26 -0.24
C THR A 116 -13.94 0.70 0.87
N GLY A 117 -13.15 1.74 0.57
CA GLY A 117 -12.52 2.58 1.59
C GLY A 117 -11.74 1.78 2.63
N CYS A 118 -11.25 0.57 2.26
CA CYS A 118 -10.63 -0.37 3.19
C CYS A 118 -9.24 0.11 3.63
N PRO A 119 -8.99 0.32 4.94
CA PRO A 119 -7.68 0.76 5.44
C PRO A 119 -6.59 -0.33 5.33
N GLY A 120 -6.96 -1.57 5.02
CA GLY A 120 -6.02 -2.65 4.77
C GLY A 120 -5.46 -2.68 3.35
N LEU A 121 -5.94 -1.81 2.44
CA LEU A 121 -5.33 -1.61 1.13
C LEU A 121 -4.18 -0.61 1.26
N THR A 122 -3.10 -0.84 0.52
CA THR A 122 -1.91 0.02 0.51
C THR A 122 -1.34 0.14 -0.90
N ILE A 123 -0.42 1.07 -1.10
CA ILE A 123 0.32 1.25 -2.34
C ILE A 123 1.65 0.52 -2.22
N ILE A 124 2.02 -0.20 -3.26
CA ILE A 124 3.31 -0.90 -3.38
C ILE A 124 4.00 -0.40 -4.65
N ASN A 125 5.23 0.08 -4.52
CA ASN A 125 6.06 0.46 -5.65
C ASN A 125 6.72 -0.78 -6.27
N THR A 126 6.60 -0.92 -7.57
CA THR A 126 7.16 -2.03 -8.35
C THR A 126 7.87 -1.51 -9.59
N ASP A 127 8.60 -2.38 -10.31
CA ASP A 127 9.20 -2.04 -11.62
C ASP A 127 8.16 -1.74 -12.72
N TYR A 128 6.88 -2.00 -12.43
CA TYR A 128 5.73 -1.66 -13.29
C TYR A 128 4.95 -0.44 -12.76
N GLY A 129 5.58 0.37 -11.93
CA GLY A 129 4.96 1.49 -11.24
C GLY A 129 4.20 1.06 -9.97
N GLU A 130 3.35 1.95 -9.47
CA GLU A 130 2.54 1.69 -8.30
C GLU A 130 1.50 0.60 -8.54
N LYS A 131 1.29 -0.23 -7.53
CA LYS A 131 0.26 -1.28 -7.48
C LYS A 131 -0.48 -1.22 -6.16
N ILE A 132 -1.70 -1.74 -6.13
CA ILE A 132 -2.41 -1.93 -4.87
C ILE A 132 -1.97 -3.24 -4.24
N GLY A 133 -1.66 -3.17 -2.96
CA GLY A 133 -1.34 -4.33 -2.14
C GLY A 133 -2.23 -4.42 -0.90
N ILE A 134 -1.99 -5.43 -0.09
CA ILE A 134 -2.70 -5.63 1.18
C ILE A 134 -1.70 -5.59 2.33
N ASP A 135 -1.93 -4.68 3.26
CA ASP A 135 -1.26 -4.65 4.55
C ASP A 135 -1.88 -5.73 5.45
N GLN A 136 -1.15 -6.83 5.64
CA GLN A 136 -1.61 -7.98 6.42
C GLN A 136 -1.72 -7.65 7.92
N SER A 137 -1.06 -6.61 8.40
CA SER A 137 -1.15 -6.16 9.79
C SER A 137 -2.50 -5.48 10.11
N ILE A 138 -3.15 -4.94 9.09
CA ILE A 138 -4.43 -4.22 9.18
C ILE A 138 -5.58 -5.05 8.60
N CYS A 139 -5.32 -5.88 7.59
CA CYS A 139 -6.33 -6.69 6.92
C CYS A 139 -7.04 -7.63 7.91
N VAL A 140 -8.37 -7.59 7.91
CA VAL A 140 -9.21 -8.43 8.79
C VAL A 140 -9.52 -9.80 8.17
N SER A 141 -9.11 -10.04 6.93
CA SER A 141 -9.30 -11.29 6.16
C SER A 141 -10.78 -11.76 6.10
N ASP A 142 -11.73 -10.81 6.09
CA ASP A 142 -13.17 -11.12 5.96
C ASP A 142 -13.60 -11.42 4.52
N THR A 143 -12.67 -11.29 3.59
CA THR A 143 -12.88 -11.50 2.14
C THR A 143 -13.94 -10.59 1.49
N TYR A 144 -14.36 -9.52 2.16
CA TYR A 144 -15.40 -8.63 1.64
C TYR A 144 -14.98 -7.94 0.33
N CYS A 145 -13.72 -7.47 0.26
CA CYS A 145 -13.16 -6.84 -0.95
C CYS A 145 -13.27 -7.74 -2.19
N THR A 146 -13.19 -9.07 -2.02
CA THR A 146 -13.29 -10.03 -3.13
C THR A 146 -14.73 -10.25 -3.60
N LYS A 147 -15.72 -9.81 -2.81
CA LYS A 147 -17.15 -9.92 -3.13
C LYS A 147 -17.72 -8.66 -3.78
N VAL A 148 -17.11 -7.51 -3.48
CA VAL A 148 -17.56 -6.21 -4.00
C VAL A 148 -17.18 -6.03 -5.46
N MET A 149 -16.03 -6.59 -5.88
CA MET A 149 -15.52 -6.45 -7.24
C MET A 149 -14.97 -7.77 -7.77
N ALA A 150 -15.28 -8.06 -9.03
CA ALA A 150 -14.71 -9.18 -9.77
C ALA A 150 -13.37 -8.80 -10.40
N CYS A 151 -12.37 -8.43 -9.60
CA CYS A 151 -11.05 -8.08 -10.11
C CYS A 151 -10.15 -9.32 -10.15
N PRO A 152 -9.54 -9.67 -11.31
CA PRO A 152 -8.71 -10.86 -11.45
C PRO A 152 -7.38 -10.80 -10.67
N SER A 153 -7.00 -9.64 -10.17
CA SER A 153 -5.80 -9.51 -9.33
C SER A 153 -5.99 -9.99 -7.89
N PHE A 154 -7.24 -10.13 -7.41
CA PHE A 154 -7.50 -10.66 -6.07
C PHE A 154 -7.38 -12.18 -6.03
N GLU A 155 -6.76 -12.66 -4.98
CA GLU A 155 -6.61 -14.09 -4.70
C GLU A 155 -6.65 -14.36 -3.19
N LYS A 156 -7.07 -15.57 -2.82
CA LYS A 156 -6.89 -16.09 -1.46
C LYS A 156 -5.63 -16.93 -1.43
N VAL A 157 -4.78 -16.64 -0.50
CA VAL A 157 -3.55 -17.40 -0.24
C VAL A 157 -3.77 -18.27 0.99
N ILE A 158 -3.67 -19.58 0.83
CA ILE A 158 -3.84 -20.56 1.89
C ILE A 158 -2.48 -21.13 2.24
N VAL A 159 -2.05 -20.85 3.46
CA VAL A 159 -0.78 -21.34 4.02
C VAL A 159 -1.05 -22.50 4.95
N THR A 160 -0.39 -23.63 4.72
CA THR A 160 -0.43 -24.81 5.61
C THR A 160 0.97 -25.05 6.16
N ARG A 161 1.10 -25.11 7.48
CA ARG A 161 2.37 -25.29 8.20
C ARG A 161 2.40 -26.59 8.97
N ASN A 162 3.58 -27.16 9.09
CA ASN A 162 3.83 -28.34 9.92
C ASN A 162 4.70 -28.02 11.15
N LYS A 163 5.42 -26.89 11.12
CA LYS A 163 6.31 -26.42 12.20
C LYS A 163 6.18 -24.90 12.37
N PRO A 164 6.66 -24.35 13.49
CA PRO A 164 6.77 -22.91 13.67
C PRO A 164 7.61 -22.27 12.56
N PRO A 165 7.20 -21.10 12.02
CA PRO A 165 7.96 -20.41 11.01
C PRO A 165 9.32 -19.93 11.55
N ARG A 166 10.35 -19.92 10.69
CA ARG A 166 11.68 -19.41 11.05
C ARG A 166 11.65 -17.91 11.30
N SER A 167 12.52 -17.43 12.20
CA SER A 167 12.72 -15.99 12.38
C SER A 167 13.31 -15.38 11.11
N ARG A 168 12.76 -14.25 10.69
CA ARG A 168 13.26 -13.45 9.57
C ARG A 168 14.27 -12.40 9.98
N VAL A 169 14.42 -12.20 11.28
CA VAL A 169 15.33 -11.21 11.83
C VAL A 169 16.53 -11.87 12.46
N LYS A 170 17.68 -11.22 12.34
CA LYS A 170 18.85 -11.53 13.11
C LYS A 170 18.54 -11.29 14.59
N LYS A 171 19.12 -12.09 15.45
CA LYS A 171 19.01 -11.88 16.89
C LYS A 171 19.85 -10.67 17.27
N ILE A 172 19.21 -9.55 17.56
CA ILE A 172 19.87 -8.31 17.99
C ILE A 172 19.96 -8.35 19.52
N PRO A 173 21.18 -8.27 20.10
CA PRO A 173 21.31 -8.16 21.55
C PRO A 173 20.80 -6.79 22.01
N LEU A 174 19.76 -6.80 22.86
CA LEU A 174 19.14 -5.59 23.40
C LEU A 174 19.63 -5.24 24.80
N ASP A 175 20.72 -5.89 25.23
CA ASP A 175 21.39 -5.64 26.49
C ASP A 175 22.55 -4.64 26.28
N ASN A 176 23.07 -4.10 27.37
CA ASN A 176 24.23 -3.20 27.38
C ASN A 176 24.07 -1.93 26.53
N ILE A 177 22.85 -1.35 26.54
CA ILE A 177 22.62 -0.04 25.93
C ILE A 177 23.14 1.03 26.90
N PRO A 178 24.00 1.97 26.44
CA PRO A 178 24.48 3.02 27.32
C PRO A 178 23.35 3.86 27.90
N PRO A 179 23.48 4.37 29.14
CA PRO A 179 22.45 5.20 29.73
C PRO A 179 22.21 6.45 28.89
N ALA A 180 20.96 6.84 28.76
CA ALA A 180 20.59 8.10 28.13
C ALA A 180 20.98 9.27 29.04
N THR A 181 21.44 10.37 28.45
CA THR A 181 21.65 11.63 29.18
C THR A 181 20.43 12.53 28.99
N PRO A 182 19.52 12.66 29.96
CA PRO A 182 18.33 13.48 29.81
C PRO A 182 18.65 14.94 29.58
N HIS A 183 17.93 15.57 28.66
CA HIS A 183 18.05 16.99 28.42
C HIS A 183 17.58 17.78 29.66
N ARG A 184 18.35 18.78 30.04
CA ARG A 184 17.99 19.68 31.14
C ARG A 184 17.25 20.90 30.61
N PHE A 185 16.17 21.27 31.23
CA PHE A 185 15.41 22.48 30.89
C PHE A 185 15.11 23.31 32.17
N ASN A 186 15.00 24.61 31.99
CA ASN A 186 14.80 25.52 33.14
C ASN A 186 13.32 25.60 33.52
N ASP A 187 12.46 26.08 32.62
CA ASP A 187 11.05 26.37 32.93
C ASP A 187 10.10 25.29 32.43
N THR A 188 10.10 25.07 31.12
CA THR A 188 9.14 24.17 30.47
C THR A 188 9.79 23.38 29.33
N TRP A 189 9.39 22.12 29.21
CA TRP A 189 9.70 21.25 28.07
C TRP A 189 8.43 20.87 27.34
N LYS A 190 8.37 21.08 26.03
CA LYS A 190 7.15 20.99 25.21
C LYS A 190 7.31 19.90 24.16
N ILE A 191 6.50 18.86 24.28
CA ILE A 191 6.48 17.71 23.36
C ILE A 191 5.20 17.79 22.54
N PHE A 192 5.35 17.74 21.22
CA PHE A 192 4.25 17.57 20.28
C PHE A 192 4.31 16.19 19.64
N ILE A 193 3.20 15.47 19.66
CA ILE A 193 3.09 14.12 19.07
C ILE A 193 2.06 14.17 17.96
N SER A 194 2.42 13.74 16.77
CA SER A 194 1.53 13.66 15.61
C SER A 194 1.47 12.25 15.04
N GLY A 195 0.32 11.87 14.54
CA GLY A 195 0.11 10.57 13.91
C GLY A 195 -1.33 10.35 13.47
N VAL A 196 -1.63 9.13 13.08
CA VAL A 196 -2.98 8.74 12.67
C VAL A 196 -3.63 7.78 13.67
N GLY A 197 -4.96 7.77 13.67
CA GLY A 197 -5.76 6.92 14.55
C GLY A 197 -5.40 5.44 14.42
N GLY A 198 -5.10 4.80 15.54
CA GLY A 198 -4.68 3.40 15.62
C GLY A 198 -3.17 3.18 15.75
N MET A 199 -2.32 4.19 15.59
CA MET A 199 -0.86 4.08 15.74
C MET A 199 -0.34 4.35 17.17
N GLY A 200 -1.23 4.53 18.15
CA GLY A 200 -0.86 4.59 19.56
C GLY A 200 -0.40 5.95 20.07
N VAL A 201 -0.78 7.07 19.44
CA VAL A 201 -0.49 8.44 19.91
C VAL A 201 -0.99 8.64 21.35
N GLY A 202 -2.23 8.25 21.66
CA GLY A 202 -2.78 8.35 23.02
C GLY A 202 -2.09 7.45 24.05
N VAL A 203 -1.47 6.34 23.64
CA VAL A 203 -0.63 5.52 24.54
C VAL A 203 0.65 6.27 24.87
N MET A 204 1.29 6.88 23.86
CA MET A 204 2.51 7.68 24.07
C MET A 204 2.27 8.88 24.97
N SER A 205 1.21 9.66 24.73
CA SER A 205 0.86 10.82 25.57
C SER A 205 0.59 10.40 27.00
N SER A 206 -0.11 9.28 27.21
CA SER A 206 -0.39 8.73 28.55
C SER A 206 0.89 8.25 29.25
N VAL A 207 1.80 7.58 28.54
CA VAL A 207 3.09 7.15 29.09
C VAL A 207 3.93 8.37 29.49
N LEU A 208 4.04 9.37 28.61
CA LEU A 208 4.80 10.59 28.90
C LEU A 208 4.19 11.38 30.07
N ALA A 209 2.86 11.52 30.12
CA ALA A 209 2.20 12.20 31.21
C ALA A 209 2.47 11.50 32.57
N ARG A 210 2.39 10.17 32.63
CA ARG A 210 2.69 9.39 33.85
C ARG A 210 4.16 9.50 34.24
N ALA A 211 5.07 9.34 33.27
CA ALA A 211 6.50 9.42 33.51
C ALA A 211 6.91 10.79 34.05
N GLY A 212 6.42 11.88 33.45
CA GLY A 212 6.69 13.24 33.94
C GLY A 212 6.11 13.49 35.34
N THR A 213 4.94 12.94 35.65
CA THR A 213 4.36 13.03 36.99
C THR A 213 5.20 12.27 38.03
N LYS A 214 5.69 11.07 37.69
CA LYS A 214 6.59 10.28 38.55
C LYS A 214 7.94 10.96 38.77
N GLU A 215 8.42 11.72 37.79
CA GLU A 215 9.66 12.51 37.87
C GLU A 215 9.49 13.76 38.74
N GLY A 216 8.26 14.11 39.13
CA GLY A 216 7.94 15.26 39.96
C GLY A 216 7.61 16.53 39.16
N TYR A 217 7.49 16.48 37.87
CA TYR A 217 7.11 17.64 37.05
C TYR A 217 5.62 17.96 37.19
N HIS A 218 5.30 19.23 37.04
CA HIS A 218 3.94 19.64 36.81
C HIS A 218 3.61 19.38 35.32
N VAL A 219 2.72 18.39 35.07
CA VAL A 219 2.40 17.92 33.71
C VAL A 219 1.07 18.49 33.24
N ARG A 220 1.06 19.01 32.03
CA ARG A 220 -0.17 19.32 31.28
C ARG A 220 -0.16 18.55 29.99
N PHE A 221 -1.29 17.96 29.62
CA PHE A 221 -1.43 17.29 28.34
C PHE A 221 -2.82 17.49 27.76
N ASN A 222 -2.91 17.42 26.43
CA ASN A 222 -4.14 17.54 25.66
C ASN A 222 -4.04 16.67 24.41
N ASP A 223 -4.98 15.74 24.25
CA ASP A 223 -5.08 14.88 23.07
C ASP A 223 -6.19 15.39 22.15
N LYS A 224 -5.86 15.71 20.92
CA LYS A 224 -6.83 16.00 19.86
C LYS A 224 -7.09 14.73 19.04
N LYS A 225 -8.27 14.17 19.19
CA LYS A 225 -8.72 12.99 18.44
C LYS A 225 -9.72 13.40 17.38
N GLY A 226 -9.52 12.92 16.15
CA GLY A 226 -10.49 13.09 15.07
C GLY A 226 -11.71 12.16 15.24
N LEU A 227 -12.75 12.39 14.44
CA LEU A 227 -13.94 11.53 14.41
C LEU A 227 -13.67 10.17 13.74
N ALA A 228 -12.66 10.07 12.89
CA ALA A 228 -12.26 8.82 12.26
C ALA A 228 -11.54 7.91 13.26
N ILE A 229 -12.04 6.70 13.44
CA ILE A 229 -11.46 5.72 14.38
C ILE A 229 -10.09 5.21 13.91
N ARG A 230 -9.86 5.16 12.61
CA ARG A 230 -8.58 4.78 11.96
C ARG A 230 -8.24 5.75 10.86
N ASN A 231 -6.93 5.95 10.64
CA ASN A 231 -6.34 6.77 9.59
C ASN A 231 -6.79 8.24 9.56
N GLY A 232 -7.46 8.73 10.61
CA GLY A 232 -7.70 10.16 10.82
C GLY A 232 -6.57 10.77 11.66
N ALA A 233 -6.28 12.05 11.44
CA ALA A 233 -5.26 12.79 12.16
C ALA A 233 -5.51 12.77 13.67
N VAL A 234 -4.48 12.47 14.45
CA VAL A 234 -4.48 12.50 15.91
C VAL A 234 -3.22 13.21 16.36
N SER A 235 -3.35 14.16 17.28
CA SER A 235 -2.20 14.83 17.89
C SER A 235 -2.31 14.90 19.39
N ALA A 236 -1.16 15.01 20.06
CA ALA A 236 -1.10 15.20 21.49
C ALA A 236 -0.05 16.27 21.85
N HIS A 237 -0.38 17.09 22.82
CA HIS A 237 0.51 18.06 23.43
C HIS A 237 0.84 17.58 24.83
N VAL A 238 2.12 17.45 25.17
CA VAL A 238 2.59 17.10 26.53
C VAL A 238 3.60 18.16 26.97
N LEU A 239 3.33 18.81 28.11
CA LEU A 239 4.17 19.88 28.61
C LEU A 239 4.61 19.54 30.05
N TYR A 240 5.91 19.62 30.29
CA TYR A 240 6.51 19.50 31.62
C TYR A 240 6.93 20.86 32.12
N SER A 241 6.76 21.10 33.40
CA SER A 241 7.23 22.32 34.09
C SER A 241 7.88 21.98 35.42
N ASN A 242 9.03 22.63 35.68
CA ASN A 242 9.76 22.48 36.94
C ASN A 242 9.12 23.26 38.10
N GLY A 243 8.11 24.10 37.86
CA GLY A 243 7.49 24.94 38.86
C GLY A 243 5.96 24.96 38.73
N LYS A 244 5.29 25.63 39.66
CA LYS A 244 3.82 25.87 39.64
C LYS A 244 3.41 26.92 38.59
N ALA A 245 4.24 27.20 37.59
CA ALA A 245 3.93 28.17 36.55
C ALA A 245 2.60 27.83 35.85
N LYS A 246 1.79 28.84 35.59
CA LYS A 246 0.58 28.69 34.76
C LYS A 246 0.99 28.39 33.33
N ILE A 247 1.02 27.10 32.96
CA ILE A 247 1.33 26.65 31.61
C ILE A 247 0.05 26.32 30.86
N SER A 248 0.04 26.61 29.56
CA SER A 248 -1.00 26.17 28.63
C SER A 248 -1.08 24.65 28.56
N THR A 249 -2.20 24.10 28.10
CA THR A 249 -2.33 22.69 27.75
C THR A 249 -1.94 22.43 26.29
N ILE A 250 -1.60 23.48 25.54
CA ILE A 250 -1.29 23.43 24.11
C ILE A 250 0.13 23.98 23.90
N VAL A 251 0.91 23.30 23.07
CA VAL A 251 2.21 23.79 22.58
C VAL A 251 1.95 24.97 21.65
N PRO A 252 2.51 26.16 21.89
CA PRO A 252 2.37 27.30 20.98
C PRO A 252 3.11 27.08 19.66
N ASN A 253 2.71 27.78 18.61
CA ASN A 253 3.35 27.73 17.31
C ASN A 253 4.86 28.06 17.41
N GLY A 254 5.70 27.28 16.73
CA GLY A 254 7.16 27.42 16.73
C GLY A 254 7.85 27.16 18.08
N LYS A 255 7.16 26.55 19.07
CA LYS A 255 7.67 26.40 20.45
C LYS A 255 7.78 24.95 20.93
N ALA A 256 7.59 23.95 20.08
CA ALA A 256 7.90 22.57 20.42
C ALA A 256 9.41 22.41 20.64
N ASP A 257 9.79 21.72 21.72
CA ASP A 257 11.17 21.28 21.95
C ASP A 257 11.41 19.93 21.27
N LEU A 258 10.39 19.04 21.29
CA LEU A 258 10.41 17.74 20.65
C LEU A 258 9.15 17.57 19.79
N LEU A 259 9.33 17.22 18.52
CA LEU A 259 8.30 16.74 17.60
C LEU A 259 8.44 15.22 17.43
N MET A 260 7.44 14.46 17.88
CA MET A 260 7.38 13.01 17.70
C MET A 260 6.39 12.66 16.59
N GLY A 261 6.89 12.31 15.42
CA GLY A 261 6.09 11.90 14.27
C GLY A 261 5.87 10.39 14.23
N VAL A 262 4.75 9.91 14.72
CA VAL A 262 4.37 8.49 14.56
C VAL A 262 3.97 8.19 13.11
N ASP A 263 3.49 9.22 12.41
CA ASP A 263 3.21 9.25 10.98
C ASP A 263 3.91 10.45 10.35
N MET A 264 4.59 10.24 9.22
CA MET A 264 5.42 11.26 8.57
C MET A 264 4.59 12.40 8.00
N LEU A 265 3.45 12.10 7.36
CA LEU A 265 2.58 13.11 6.77
C LEU A 265 1.96 14.02 7.84
N GLU A 266 1.54 13.44 8.96
CA GLU A 266 1.00 14.21 10.08
C GLU A 266 2.10 15.00 10.80
N ALA A 267 3.35 14.51 10.81
CA ALA A 267 4.50 15.27 11.30
C ALA A 267 4.76 16.51 10.42
N GLU A 268 4.76 16.35 9.11
CA GLU A 268 4.91 17.46 8.16
C GLU A 268 3.79 18.51 8.34
N ARG A 269 2.54 18.09 8.44
CA ARG A 269 1.39 18.99 8.70
C ARG A 269 1.48 19.72 10.03
N SER A 270 2.27 19.20 10.95
CA SER A 270 2.45 19.74 12.31
C SER A 270 3.64 20.69 12.44
N LEU A 271 4.32 21.03 11.35
CA LEU A 271 5.49 21.91 11.34
C LEU A 271 5.20 23.32 11.86
N VAL A 272 3.94 23.72 11.87
CA VAL A 272 3.51 24.99 12.52
C VAL A 272 3.94 25.07 14.00
N TYR A 273 4.08 23.95 14.70
CA TYR A 273 4.54 23.90 16.09
C TYR A 273 6.07 23.84 16.24
N ALA A 274 6.79 23.58 15.14
CA ALA A 274 8.23 23.41 15.11
C ALA A 274 8.95 24.70 14.75
N SER A 275 10.24 24.74 15.09
CA SER A 275 11.19 25.74 14.58
C SER A 275 12.59 25.13 14.48
N GLN A 276 13.35 25.55 13.46
CA GLN A 276 14.70 25.05 13.18
C GLN A 276 15.66 25.24 14.35
N ALA A 277 15.58 26.36 15.04
CA ALA A 277 16.48 26.70 16.13
C ALA A 277 16.20 25.93 17.43
N ARG A 278 15.04 25.27 17.56
CA ARG A 278 14.61 24.71 18.84
C ARG A 278 14.15 23.24 18.77
N THR A 279 13.42 22.89 17.74
CA THR A 279 12.69 21.62 17.71
C THR A 279 13.56 20.50 17.19
N THR A 280 13.77 19.47 17.99
CA THR A 280 14.30 18.19 17.50
C THR A 280 13.15 17.28 17.07
N ALA A 281 13.27 16.69 15.87
CA ALA A 281 12.26 15.77 15.36
C ALA A 281 12.73 14.31 15.44
N VAL A 282 11.82 13.43 15.91
CA VAL A 282 11.97 11.97 15.92
C VAL A 282 10.78 11.39 15.17
N VAL A 283 11.03 10.79 13.99
CA VAL A 283 9.95 10.50 13.02
C VAL A 283 10.01 9.08 12.49
N ASN A 284 8.86 8.43 12.43
CA ASN A 284 8.68 7.22 11.65
C ASN A 284 8.46 7.59 10.17
N THR A 285 9.42 7.28 9.32
CA THR A 285 9.39 7.64 7.90
C THR A 285 8.70 6.60 7.01
N THR A 286 8.01 5.62 7.60
CA THR A 286 7.17 4.69 6.84
C THR A 286 6.02 5.43 6.18
N VAL A 287 5.88 5.28 4.87
CA VAL A 287 4.80 5.91 4.11
C VAL A 287 3.46 5.21 4.39
N VAL A 288 2.49 5.97 4.88
CA VAL A 288 1.11 5.50 5.10
C VAL A 288 0.16 6.35 4.25
N PRO A 289 -0.34 5.82 3.12
CA PRO A 289 -1.19 6.60 2.23
C PRO A 289 -2.56 6.88 2.88
N THR A 290 -3.06 8.10 2.70
CA THR A 290 -4.42 8.48 3.10
C THR A 290 -5.47 7.89 2.17
N ILE A 291 -6.75 7.91 2.57
CA ILE A 291 -7.85 7.42 1.72
C ILE A 291 -7.91 8.15 0.36
N PRO A 292 -7.78 9.50 0.25
CA PRO A 292 -7.71 10.16 -1.05
C PRO A 292 -6.51 9.71 -1.91
N MET A 293 -5.35 9.46 -1.30
CA MET A 293 -4.19 8.91 -2.00
C MET A 293 -4.43 7.49 -2.49
N LEU A 294 -5.02 6.64 -1.66
CA LEU A 294 -5.44 5.29 -2.04
C LEU A 294 -6.47 5.31 -3.17
N ALA A 295 -7.36 6.29 -3.20
CA ALA A 295 -8.32 6.50 -4.27
C ALA A 295 -7.71 7.09 -5.56
N GLY A 296 -6.45 7.52 -5.53
CA GLY A 296 -5.76 8.13 -6.67
C GLY A 296 -6.13 9.59 -6.94
N MET A 297 -6.74 10.27 -5.95
CA MET A 297 -7.13 11.68 -6.05
C MET A 297 -5.96 12.63 -5.74
N MET A 298 -4.96 12.19 -5.02
CA MET A 298 -3.75 12.93 -4.68
C MET A 298 -2.55 11.99 -4.56
N ASN A 299 -1.37 12.55 -4.73
CA ASN A 299 -0.11 11.83 -4.54
C ASN A 299 0.44 12.07 -3.12
N TYR A 300 1.29 11.16 -2.64
CA TYR A 300 2.04 11.37 -1.41
C TYR A 300 3.11 12.45 -1.66
N PRO A 301 3.30 13.43 -0.74
CA PRO A 301 4.36 14.43 -0.90
C PRO A 301 5.73 13.74 -0.95
N PRO A 302 6.51 13.88 -2.03
CA PRO A 302 7.80 13.20 -2.16
C PRO A 302 8.85 13.76 -1.17
N ASP A 303 8.72 15.04 -0.81
CA ASP A 303 9.70 15.77 -0.02
C ASP A 303 9.32 15.88 1.47
N ALA A 304 8.34 15.11 1.95
CA ALA A 304 7.82 15.22 3.32
C ALA A 304 8.91 15.10 4.39
N GLU A 305 9.82 14.12 4.27
CA GLU A 305 10.93 13.96 5.21
C GLU A 305 11.91 15.13 5.16
N GLU A 306 12.24 15.58 3.95
CA GLU A 306 13.16 16.70 3.76
C GLU A 306 12.56 18.01 4.30
N ASN A 307 11.26 18.24 4.12
CA ASN A 307 10.55 19.36 4.71
C ASN A 307 10.61 19.36 6.22
N ILE A 308 10.43 18.19 6.85
CA ILE A 308 10.58 18.06 8.30
C ILE A 308 12.01 18.41 8.73
N ARG A 309 13.02 17.88 8.06
CA ARG A 309 14.44 18.17 8.35
C ARG A 309 14.75 19.67 8.27
N ARG A 310 14.26 20.35 7.23
CA ARG A 310 14.50 21.80 7.02
C ARG A 310 13.85 22.70 8.07
N HIS A 311 12.68 22.27 8.60
CA HIS A 311 11.94 23.07 9.59
C HIS A 311 12.23 22.70 11.03
N THR A 312 13.11 21.74 11.27
CA THR A 312 13.56 21.29 12.59
C THR A 312 15.10 21.36 12.69
N ASN A 313 15.68 21.07 13.84
CA ASN A 313 17.13 20.96 13.99
C ASN A 313 17.61 19.72 13.20
N SER A 314 18.18 19.95 12.03
CA SER A 314 18.62 18.90 11.11
C SER A 314 19.73 18.01 11.68
N ASP A 315 20.62 18.57 12.53
CA ASP A 315 21.75 17.86 13.10
C ASP A 315 21.32 16.84 14.16
N GLU A 316 20.19 17.14 14.82
CA GLU A 316 19.60 16.28 15.84
C GLU A 316 18.47 15.41 15.34
N TYR A 317 18.11 15.52 14.07
CA TYR A 317 17.02 14.73 13.48
C TYR A 317 17.26 13.22 13.61
N PHE A 318 16.18 12.48 13.89
CA PHE A 318 16.17 11.02 13.84
C PHE A 318 14.94 10.55 13.05
N GLY A 319 15.17 9.81 11.98
CA GLY A 319 14.12 9.23 11.14
C GLY A 319 14.45 7.81 10.74
N GLY A 320 13.43 7.00 10.57
CA GLY A 320 13.57 5.62 10.09
C GLY A 320 12.23 4.97 9.78
N ARG A 321 12.23 3.95 8.94
CA ARG A 321 11.03 3.16 8.56
C ARG A 321 10.60 2.23 9.71
N LEU A 322 10.30 2.83 10.86
CA LEU A 322 10.11 2.12 12.14
C LEU A 322 8.90 1.19 12.14
N SER A 323 7.84 1.52 11.39
CA SER A 323 6.68 0.63 11.28
C SER A 323 7.00 -0.67 10.55
N GLU A 324 7.85 -0.62 9.55
CA GLU A 324 8.28 -1.81 8.81
C GLU A 324 9.25 -2.64 9.65
N ILE A 325 10.17 -1.98 10.39
CA ILE A 325 11.05 -2.66 11.35
C ILE A 325 10.22 -3.33 12.46
N SER A 326 9.19 -2.63 12.97
CA SER A 326 8.26 -3.18 13.96
C SER A 326 7.51 -4.40 13.44
N GLU A 327 7.03 -4.35 12.20
CA GLU A 327 6.34 -5.48 11.56
C GLU A 327 7.30 -6.66 11.35
N LEU A 328 8.51 -6.39 10.89
CA LEU A 328 9.53 -7.42 10.65
C LEU A 328 9.95 -8.11 11.95
N TYR A 329 10.23 -7.33 13.00
CA TYR A 329 10.77 -7.84 14.27
C TYR A 329 9.70 -8.45 15.18
N PHE A 330 8.53 -7.78 15.28
CA PHE A 330 7.44 -8.18 16.17
C PHE A 330 6.24 -8.81 15.45
N GLY A 331 6.24 -8.87 14.11
CA GLY A 331 5.08 -9.30 13.32
C GLY A 331 3.88 -8.35 13.43
N SER A 332 4.10 -7.08 13.82
CA SER A 332 3.04 -6.09 14.00
C SER A 332 3.59 -4.67 14.02
N LYS A 333 2.93 -3.74 13.35
CA LYS A 333 3.23 -2.31 13.38
C LYS A 333 2.83 -1.61 14.70
N LEU A 334 2.13 -2.30 15.60
CA LEU A 334 1.62 -1.71 16.84
C LEU A 334 2.69 -1.30 17.85
N PHE A 335 3.94 -1.72 17.67
CA PHE A 335 5.05 -1.36 18.56
C PHE A 335 5.86 -0.16 18.06
N THR A 336 5.50 0.42 16.91
CA THR A 336 6.17 1.59 16.33
C THR A 336 6.25 2.77 17.29
N ASN A 337 5.17 3.07 17.98
CA ASN A 337 5.10 4.16 18.96
C ASN A 337 6.07 3.97 20.13
N ILE A 338 6.26 2.75 20.60
CA ILE A 338 7.20 2.45 21.70
C ILE A 338 8.65 2.42 21.21
N ILE A 339 8.91 1.98 19.98
CA ILE A 339 10.23 2.11 19.34
C ILE A 339 10.60 3.60 19.24
N LEU A 340 9.68 4.43 18.74
CA LEU A 340 9.88 5.87 18.61
C LEU A 340 10.13 6.53 19.97
N LEU A 341 9.39 6.12 21.01
CA LEU A 341 9.57 6.57 22.37
C LEU A 341 10.97 6.22 22.89
N GLY A 342 11.44 4.97 22.64
CA GLY A 342 12.79 4.52 23.00
C GLY A 342 13.87 5.32 22.30
N SER A 343 13.67 5.64 21.02
CA SER A 343 14.61 6.48 20.25
C SER A 343 14.70 7.90 20.80
N ALA A 344 13.55 8.55 21.07
CA ALA A 344 13.51 9.87 21.65
C ALA A 344 14.14 9.91 23.06
N PHE A 345 13.92 8.86 23.86
CA PHE A 345 14.52 8.74 25.19
C PHE A 345 16.05 8.62 25.12
N GLN A 346 16.57 7.75 24.23
CA GLN A 346 18.02 7.54 24.10
C GLN A 346 18.74 8.80 23.59
N LYS A 347 18.08 9.63 22.79
CA LYS A 347 18.60 10.96 22.42
C LYS A 347 18.53 11.99 23.55
N GLY A 348 18.03 11.62 24.72
CA GLY A 348 17.87 12.54 25.85
C GLY A 348 16.70 13.50 25.76
N LEU A 349 15.85 13.38 24.74
CA LEU A 349 14.75 14.32 24.46
C LEU A 349 13.50 14.12 25.32
N ILE A 350 13.51 13.09 26.15
CA ILE A 350 12.49 12.86 27.18
C ILE A 350 13.17 13.01 28.53
N PRO A 351 13.00 14.17 29.21
CA PRO A 351 13.77 14.54 30.39
C PRO A 351 13.21 13.88 31.67
N VAL A 352 13.15 12.54 31.68
CA VAL A 352 12.74 11.73 32.83
C VAL A 352 13.76 10.60 33.03
N SER A 353 13.81 10.03 34.25
CA SER A 353 14.63 8.86 34.52
C SER A 353 14.12 7.63 33.75
N GLU A 354 15.04 6.71 33.41
CA GLU A 354 14.69 5.45 32.73
C GLU A 354 13.66 4.65 33.55
N GLN A 355 13.83 4.59 34.88
CA GLN A 355 12.94 3.85 35.76
C GLN A 355 11.51 4.39 35.68
N ASN A 356 11.33 5.72 35.79
CA ASN A 356 10.01 6.35 35.73
C ASN A 356 9.33 6.15 34.37
N LEU A 357 10.10 6.15 33.28
CA LEU A 357 9.56 5.89 31.94
C LEU A 357 9.15 4.43 31.76
N VAL A 358 9.99 3.49 32.22
CA VAL A 358 9.69 2.05 32.19
C VAL A 358 8.44 1.74 33.01
N ASP A 359 8.36 2.25 34.23
CA ASP A 359 7.16 2.07 35.09
C ASP A 359 5.89 2.62 34.43
N ALA A 360 5.99 3.79 33.79
CA ALA A 360 4.88 4.39 33.05
C ALA A 360 4.44 3.54 31.85
N ILE A 361 5.39 2.93 31.13
CA ILE A 361 5.08 1.98 30.04
C ILE A 361 4.35 0.77 30.61
N MET A 362 4.90 0.16 31.67
CA MET A 362 4.35 -1.06 32.28
C MET A 362 2.96 -0.88 32.86
N GLU A 363 2.64 0.33 33.37
CA GLU A 363 1.32 0.69 33.87
C GLU A 363 0.30 0.98 32.76
N THR A 364 0.78 1.47 31.62
CA THR A 364 -0.10 1.91 30.51
C THR A 364 -0.46 0.77 29.56
N VAL A 365 0.47 -0.15 29.31
CA VAL A 365 0.24 -1.26 28.36
C VAL A 365 -0.39 -2.48 29.06
N PRO A 366 -1.24 -3.25 28.34
CA PRO A 366 -1.80 -4.49 28.89
C PRO A 366 -0.72 -5.47 29.36
N ALA A 367 -0.97 -6.18 30.45
CA ALA A 367 -0.02 -7.13 31.06
C ALA A 367 0.57 -8.14 30.06
N SER A 368 -0.27 -8.69 29.17
CA SER A 368 0.15 -9.64 28.11
C SER A 368 1.08 -9.05 27.05
N GLN A 369 1.24 -7.73 27.00
CA GLN A 369 2.08 -7.06 25.99
C GLN A 369 3.35 -6.40 26.61
N ARG A 370 3.52 -6.46 27.91
CA ARG A 370 4.61 -5.76 28.63
C ARG A 370 5.98 -6.14 28.14
N THR A 371 6.30 -7.43 28.07
CA THR A 371 7.60 -7.92 27.61
C THR A 371 7.95 -7.40 26.21
N ARG A 372 7.01 -7.52 25.27
CA ARG A 372 7.24 -7.08 23.88
C ARG A 372 7.35 -5.56 23.75
N ASN A 373 6.63 -4.79 24.58
CA ASN A 373 6.79 -3.33 24.62
C ASN A 373 8.15 -2.94 25.19
N MET A 374 8.66 -3.66 26.19
CA MET A 374 10.00 -3.42 26.71
C MET A 374 11.09 -3.76 25.69
N GLU A 375 10.94 -4.84 24.93
CA GLU A 375 11.83 -5.15 23.81
C GLU A 375 11.78 -4.05 22.74
N ALA A 376 10.59 -3.54 22.39
CA ALA A 376 10.42 -2.44 21.45
C ALA A 376 11.06 -1.13 21.93
N PHE A 377 10.92 -0.81 23.21
CA PHE A 377 11.60 0.33 23.83
C PHE A 377 13.11 0.22 23.73
N ARG A 378 13.67 -0.95 24.10
CA ARG A 378 15.11 -1.22 24.01
C ARG A 378 15.61 -1.20 22.56
N LEU A 379 14.81 -1.75 21.61
CA LEU A 379 15.17 -1.71 20.19
C LEU A 379 15.25 -0.28 19.67
N GLY A 380 14.31 0.60 20.05
CA GLY A 380 14.37 2.02 19.71
C GLY A 380 15.62 2.72 20.26
N ARG A 381 15.97 2.44 21.51
CA ARG A 381 17.22 2.94 22.12
C ARG A 381 18.46 2.45 21.38
N LYS A 382 18.49 1.15 21.06
CA LYS A 382 19.62 0.51 20.35
C LYS A 382 19.85 1.12 18.97
N MET A 383 18.79 1.46 18.24
CA MET A 383 18.87 2.09 16.92
C MET A 383 19.48 3.49 16.94
N VAL A 384 19.40 4.21 18.06
CA VAL A 384 20.08 5.50 18.22
C VAL A 384 21.57 5.29 18.44
N VAL A 385 21.94 4.26 19.21
CA VAL A 385 23.35 3.92 19.51
C VAL A 385 24.02 3.28 18.28
N GLU A 386 23.27 2.46 17.56
CA GLU A 386 23.74 1.73 16.37
C GLU A 386 22.84 2.10 15.17
N PRO A 387 23.04 3.28 14.53
CA PRO A 387 22.19 3.74 13.43
C PRO A 387 22.16 2.81 12.21
N GLN A 388 23.17 1.96 12.03
CA GLN A 388 23.19 0.92 11.00
C GLN A 388 22.01 -0.06 11.12
N LEU A 389 21.36 -0.17 12.29
CA LEU A 389 20.13 -0.97 12.46
C LEU A 389 18.88 -0.36 11.80
N LEU A 390 18.98 0.85 11.28
CA LEU A 390 17.93 1.44 10.43
C LEU A 390 17.97 0.87 9.00
N ASP A 391 19.09 0.31 8.57
CA ASP A 391 19.20 -0.41 7.30
C ASP A 391 18.76 -1.88 7.49
N PHE A 392 17.76 -2.27 6.69
CA PHE A 392 17.19 -3.64 6.72
C PHE A 392 18.25 -4.74 6.51
N LYS A 393 19.34 -4.47 5.78
CA LYS A 393 20.46 -5.42 5.60
C LYS A 393 21.06 -5.90 6.91
N ASN A 394 21.03 -5.06 7.93
CA ASN A 394 21.61 -5.37 9.24
C ASN A 394 20.61 -6.10 10.15
N ILE A 395 19.32 -6.00 9.87
CA ILE A 395 18.24 -6.61 10.68
C ILE A 395 17.81 -7.96 10.11
N VAL A 396 17.71 -8.07 8.79
CA VAL A 396 17.15 -9.25 8.09
C VAL A 396 18.13 -10.42 8.17
N ALA A 397 17.58 -11.62 8.40
CA ALA A 397 18.39 -12.83 8.54
C ALA A 397 18.87 -13.41 7.20
N ASP A 398 18.16 -13.11 6.10
CA ASP A 398 18.47 -13.62 4.75
C ASP A 398 18.26 -12.55 3.67
N GLU A 399 19.06 -12.63 2.60
CA GLU A 399 19.02 -11.66 1.50
C GLU A 399 17.68 -11.65 0.73
N LYS A 400 16.99 -12.79 0.66
CA LYS A 400 15.72 -12.88 -0.06
C LYS A 400 14.64 -12.03 0.60
N THR A 401 14.66 -11.96 1.93
CA THR A 401 13.73 -11.11 2.69
C THR A 401 13.96 -9.62 2.42
N LEU A 402 15.19 -9.20 2.05
CA LEU A 402 15.47 -7.80 1.69
C LEU A 402 14.67 -7.31 0.48
N ALA A 403 14.36 -8.20 -0.46
CA ALA A 403 13.55 -7.83 -1.62
C ALA A 403 12.16 -7.30 -1.25
N LEU A 404 11.59 -7.72 -0.10
CA LEU A 404 10.31 -7.21 0.42
C LEU A 404 10.41 -5.74 0.90
N PHE A 405 11.60 -5.25 1.18
CA PHE A 405 11.87 -3.91 1.72
C PHE A 405 12.50 -2.96 0.69
N GLY A 406 12.37 -3.29 -0.60
CA GLY A 406 12.74 -2.42 -1.70
C GLY A 406 14.19 -2.58 -2.20
N ALA A 407 14.88 -3.66 -1.84
CA ALA A 407 16.13 -4.02 -2.49
C ALA A 407 15.85 -4.33 -3.97
N LYS A 408 16.48 -3.55 -4.85
CA LYS A 408 16.32 -3.72 -6.30
C LYS A 408 17.43 -4.62 -6.84
N GLU A 409 17.05 -5.60 -7.66
CA GLU A 409 18.01 -6.42 -8.41
C GLU A 409 18.61 -5.62 -9.56
N SER A 410 19.86 -5.93 -9.96
CA SER A 410 20.45 -5.35 -11.14
C SER A 410 19.75 -5.84 -12.41
N TYR A 411 19.80 -5.04 -13.50
CA TYR A 411 19.22 -5.48 -14.78
C TYR A 411 19.86 -6.76 -15.30
N ARG A 412 21.16 -7.00 -15.01
CA ARG A 412 21.86 -8.25 -15.39
C ARG A 412 21.31 -9.47 -14.66
N SER A 413 21.04 -9.36 -13.37
CA SER A 413 20.38 -10.43 -12.59
C SER A 413 19.00 -10.74 -13.16
N ILE A 414 18.21 -9.70 -13.46
CA ILE A 414 16.88 -9.84 -14.08
C ILE A 414 16.99 -10.51 -15.45
N LEU A 415 17.96 -10.09 -16.28
CA LEU A 415 18.19 -10.64 -17.61
C LEU A 415 18.44 -12.15 -17.54
N ASP A 416 19.34 -12.59 -16.65
CA ASP A 416 19.69 -14.01 -16.51
C ASP A 416 18.53 -14.83 -15.94
N MET A 417 17.83 -14.30 -14.94
CA MET A 417 16.64 -14.93 -14.35
C MET A 417 15.54 -15.11 -15.42
N LYS A 418 15.21 -14.05 -16.16
CA LYS A 418 14.16 -14.10 -17.19
C LYS A 418 14.55 -14.97 -18.39
N ALA A 419 15.81 -14.97 -18.82
CA ALA A 419 16.29 -15.89 -19.83
C ALA A 419 16.17 -17.36 -19.40
N LYS A 420 16.46 -17.67 -18.14
CA LYS A 420 16.23 -19.00 -17.57
C LYS A 420 14.75 -19.36 -17.56
N GLN A 421 13.86 -18.45 -17.22
CA GLN A 421 12.41 -18.68 -17.27
C GLN A 421 11.93 -18.97 -18.69
N ILE A 422 12.41 -18.21 -19.71
CA ILE A 422 12.11 -18.46 -21.13
C ILE A 422 12.56 -19.88 -21.52
N SER A 423 13.79 -20.27 -21.17
CA SER A 423 14.32 -21.58 -21.56
C SER A 423 13.48 -22.75 -21.05
N HIS A 424 12.82 -22.60 -19.88
CA HIS A 424 11.96 -23.61 -19.27
C HIS A 424 10.48 -23.51 -19.66
N SER A 425 10.06 -22.45 -20.33
CA SER A 425 8.66 -22.20 -20.67
C SER A 425 8.19 -22.95 -21.93
N TYR A 426 9.11 -23.42 -22.77
CA TYR A 426 8.79 -24.12 -24.01
C TYR A 426 8.85 -25.64 -23.82
N TRP A 427 7.89 -26.36 -24.43
CA TRP A 427 7.87 -27.83 -24.46
C TRP A 427 9.15 -28.39 -25.07
N MET A 428 9.69 -27.78 -26.15
CA MET A 428 10.95 -28.16 -26.79
C MET A 428 12.10 -27.34 -26.18
N PHE A 429 12.93 -27.98 -25.40
CA PHE A 429 14.03 -27.35 -24.65
C PHE A 429 14.98 -26.53 -25.57
N TRP A 430 15.33 -27.05 -26.77
CA TRP A 430 16.20 -26.34 -27.71
C TRP A 430 15.58 -25.03 -28.21
N ARG A 431 14.24 -25.00 -28.44
CA ARG A 431 13.52 -23.78 -28.85
C ARG A 431 13.51 -22.75 -27.72
N GLY A 432 13.31 -23.20 -26.49
CA GLY A 432 13.38 -22.34 -25.31
C GLY A 432 14.77 -21.73 -25.13
N LYS A 433 15.84 -22.52 -25.30
CA LYS A 433 17.21 -22.06 -25.21
C LYS A 433 17.53 -21.01 -26.30
N LYS A 434 17.15 -21.27 -27.55
CA LYS A 434 17.32 -20.33 -28.66
C LYS A 434 16.61 -19.01 -28.38
N THR A 435 15.35 -19.04 -27.97
CA THR A 435 14.59 -17.82 -27.64
C THR A 435 15.20 -17.07 -26.44
N ALA A 436 15.73 -17.77 -25.44
CA ALA A 436 16.43 -17.16 -24.33
C ALA A 436 17.71 -16.43 -24.74
N ASP A 437 18.48 -16.98 -25.68
CA ASP A 437 19.70 -16.36 -26.22
C ASP A 437 19.35 -15.15 -27.11
N GLU A 438 18.27 -15.22 -27.87
CA GLU A 438 17.77 -14.11 -28.69
C GLU A 438 17.21 -12.98 -27.76
N TYR A 439 16.51 -13.32 -26.68
CA TYR A 439 16.10 -12.37 -25.67
C TYR A 439 17.29 -11.63 -25.06
N ARG A 440 18.36 -12.35 -24.66
CA ARG A 440 19.58 -11.72 -24.12
C ARG A 440 20.19 -10.74 -25.14
N ARG A 441 20.32 -11.15 -26.40
CA ARG A 441 20.83 -10.27 -27.44
C ARG A 441 20.00 -9.04 -27.66
N LEU A 442 18.67 -9.18 -27.70
CA LEU A 442 17.75 -8.06 -27.90
C LEU A 442 17.82 -7.06 -26.74
N VAL A 443 17.81 -7.53 -25.49
CA VAL A 443 17.96 -6.66 -24.32
C VAL A 443 19.30 -5.96 -24.29
N GLN A 444 20.41 -6.70 -24.49
CA GLN A 444 21.76 -6.13 -24.43
C GLN A 444 22.00 -5.10 -25.54
N SER A 445 21.53 -5.36 -26.76
CA SER A 445 21.64 -4.41 -27.86
C SER A 445 20.82 -3.15 -27.61
N THR A 446 19.62 -3.27 -27.05
CA THR A 446 18.74 -2.15 -26.72
C THR A 446 19.36 -1.27 -25.61
N VAL A 447 19.85 -1.89 -24.55
CA VAL A 447 20.51 -1.19 -23.42
C VAL A 447 21.79 -0.49 -23.91
N ALA A 448 22.61 -1.17 -24.74
CA ALA A 448 23.83 -0.59 -25.30
C ALA A 448 23.56 0.59 -26.24
N THR A 449 22.43 0.58 -26.97
CA THR A 449 22.04 1.67 -27.86
C THR A 449 21.54 2.90 -27.10
N MET A 450 20.75 2.69 -26.02
CA MET A 450 20.12 3.79 -25.29
C MET A 450 21.03 4.41 -24.21
N THR A 451 21.89 3.62 -23.58
CA THR A 451 22.85 4.04 -22.53
C THR A 451 22.17 4.86 -21.40
N LEU A 452 21.02 4.37 -20.91
CA LEU A 452 20.22 5.03 -19.90
C LEU A 452 20.53 4.50 -18.48
N ASP A 453 19.79 5.01 -17.49
CA ASP A 453 19.93 4.63 -16.07
C ASP A 453 19.55 3.16 -15.80
N GLU A 454 20.00 2.64 -14.65
CA GLU A 454 19.79 1.25 -14.24
C GLU A 454 18.30 0.88 -14.09
N ASP A 455 17.46 1.81 -13.61
CA ASP A 455 16.02 1.57 -13.49
C ASP A 455 15.35 1.43 -14.88
N THR A 456 15.81 2.22 -15.85
CA THR A 456 15.36 2.09 -17.24
C THR A 456 15.85 0.77 -17.87
N ASN A 457 17.10 0.35 -17.60
CA ASN A 457 17.63 -0.92 -18.11
C ASN A 457 16.87 -2.12 -17.53
N ARG A 458 16.49 -2.06 -16.26
CA ARG A 458 15.61 -3.05 -15.62
C ARG A 458 14.24 -3.09 -16.28
N ALA A 459 13.69 -1.91 -16.57
CA ALA A 459 12.40 -1.77 -17.24
C ALA A 459 12.42 -2.39 -18.66
N ILE A 460 13.50 -2.19 -19.43
CA ILE A 460 13.70 -2.79 -20.75
C ILE A 460 13.71 -4.32 -20.65
N ALA A 461 14.53 -4.87 -19.77
CA ALA A 461 14.67 -6.33 -19.62
C ALA A 461 13.32 -7.00 -19.27
N ARG A 462 12.57 -6.45 -18.30
CA ARG A 462 11.27 -6.99 -17.88
C ARG A 462 10.23 -6.91 -18.99
N ARG A 463 10.13 -5.79 -19.69
CA ARG A 463 9.08 -5.56 -20.71
C ARG A 463 9.29 -6.37 -21.97
N ILE A 464 10.53 -6.54 -22.40
CA ILE A 464 10.84 -7.44 -23.53
C ILE A 464 10.46 -8.89 -23.17
N TYR A 465 10.80 -9.35 -21.95
CA TYR A 465 10.39 -10.66 -21.48
C TYR A 465 8.85 -10.82 -21.50
N ASP A 466 8.13 -9.85 -20.94
CA ASP A 466 6.67 -9.89 -20.88
C ASP A 466 6.03 -10.03 -22.27
N LEU A 467 6.54 -9.30 -23.24
CA LEU A 467 6.01 -9.33 -24.60
C LEU A 467 6.36 -10.64 -25.35
N ILE A 468 7.52 -11.24 -25.06
CA ILE A 468 7.83 -12.61 -25.53
C ILE A 468 6.86 -13.61 -24.90
N MET A 469 6.56 -13.45 -23.61
CA MET A 469 5.64 -14.34 -22.91
C MET A 469 4.18 -14.10 -23.31
N TRP A 470 3.80 -12.87 -23.65
CA TRP A 470 2.48 -12.53 -24.18
C TRP A 470 2.29 -13.07 -25.61
N GLY A 471 3.16 -12.75 -26.51
CA GLY A 471 3.19 -13.15 -27.91
C GLY A 471 4.35 -14.11 -28.21
N ASP A 472 5.34 -13.56 -28.86
CA ASP A 472 6.59 -14.22 -29.26
C ASP A 472 7.73 -13.19 -29.38
N LEU A 473 8.89 -13.64 -29.83
CA LEU A 473 10.06 -12.76 -30.05
C LEU A 473 9.77 -11.66 -31.10
N PRO A 474 9.22 -11.94 -32.31
CA PRO A 474 8.88 -10.90 -33.27
C PRO A 474 7.92 -9.82 -32.72
N TYR A 475 7.03 -10.18 -31.78
CA TYR A 475 6.15 -9.21 -31.14
C TYR A 475 6.92 -8.26 -30.21
N ALA A 476 7.90 -8.79 -29.49
CA ALA A 476 8.78 -7.98 -28.64
C ALA A 476 9.75 -7.12 -29.49
N GLU A 477 10.22 -7.60 -30.63
CA GLU A 477 11.06 -6.83 -31.56
C GLU A 477 10.31 -5.59 -32.10
N LYS A 478 9.04 -5.73 -32.49
CA LYS A 478 8.21 -4.60 -32.92
C LYS A 478 8.07 -3.51 -31.82
N TYR A 479 8.00 -3.91 -30.56
CA TYR A 479 8.00 -2.99 -29.43
C TYR A 479 9.34 -2.25 -29.33
N VAL A 480 10.46 -2.98 -29.37
CA VAL A 480 11.79 -2.40 -29.27
C VAL A 480 12.04 -1.42 -30.41
N ASP A 481 11.68 -1.79 -31.65
CA ASP A 481 11.84 -0.92 -32.84
C ASP A 481 11.11 0.41 -32.63
N LYS A 482 9.86 0.38 -32.16
CA LYS A 482 9.08 1.60 -31.90
C LYS A 482 9.67 2.45 -30.76
N VAL A 483 10.16 1.83 -29.71
CA VAL A 483 10.81 2.56 -28.61
C VAL A 483 12.13 3.19 -29.10
N LEU A 484 12.90 2.49 -29.93
CA LEU A 484 14.13 3.02 -30.53
C LEU A 484 13.85 4.17 -31.53
N GLU A 485 12.72 4.13 -32.26
CA GLU A 485 12.28 5.25 -33.09
C GLU A 485 12.03 6.51 -32.23
N VAL A 486 11.35 6.34 -31.08
CA VAL A 486 11.12 7.45 -30.13
C VAL A 486 12.46 7.95 -29.55
N PHE A 487 13.36 7.04 -29.13
CA PHE A 487 14.66 7.40 -28.56
C PHE A 487 15.51 8.23 -29.49
N ARG A 488 15.56 7.90 -30.79
CA ARG A 488 16.33 8.67 -31.79
C ARG A 488 15.80 10.10 -32.00
N ASN A 489 14.56 10.37 -31.64
CA ASN A 489 13.88 11.65 -31.74
C ASN A 489 13.67 12.33 -30.36
N ASP A 490 14.20 11.74 -29.29
CA ASP A 490 14.09 12.26 -27.94
C ASP A 490 15.27 13.17 -27.59
N ARG A 491 15.17 13.86 -26.48
CA ARG A 491 16.09 14.90 -26.02
C ARG A 491 16.80 14.52 -24.74
N GLU A 492 18.13 14.55 -24.76
CA GLU A 492 18.97 14.30 -23.60
C GLU A 492 18.80 15.37 -22.51
N ASP A 493 18.70 16.63 -22.88
CA ASP A 493 18.48 17.75 -21.96
C ASP A 493 17.11 17.67 -21.22
N LYS A 494 16.19 16.84 -21.70
CA LYS A 494 14.92 16.49 -21.05
C LYS A 494 14.96 15.12 -20.34
N GLY A 495 16.14 14.54 -20.18
CA GLY A 495 16.34 13.26 -19.48
C GLY A 495 15.65 12.07 -20.17
N TYR A 496 15.49 12.14 -21.51
CA TYR A 496 14.83 11.11 -22.33
C TYR A 496 13.39 10.82 -21.85
N ALA A 497 12.64 11.86 -21.53
CA ALA A 497 11.30 11.74 -20.96
C ALA A 497 10.30 11.04 -21.90
N ALA A 498 10.38 11.27 -23.21
CA ALA A 498 9.51 10.63 -24.18
C ALA A 498 9.84 9.13 -24.33
N THR A 499 11.12 8.77 -24.35
CA THR A 499 11.58 7.37 -24.38
C THR A 499 11.09 6.61 -23.14
N LYS A 500 11.28 7.17 -21.96
CA LYS A 500 10.80 6.58 -20.69
C LYS A 500 9.27 6.41 -20.70
N THR A 501 8.53 7.39 -21.21
CA THR A 501 7.08 7.30 -21.40
C THR A 501 6.70 6.17 -22.37
N ALA A 502 7.32 6.14 -23.56
CA ALA A 502 7.05 5.12 -24.56
C ALA A 502 7.37 3.70 -24.07
N LEU A 503 8.48 3.51 -23.34
CA LEU A 503 8.84 2.24 -22.71
C LEU A 503 7.72 1.71 -21.81
N LEU A 504 7.08 2.59 -21.04
CA LEU A 504 6.05 2.19 -20.09
C LEU A 504 4.69 2.00 -20.76
N ASP A 505 4.28 2.97 -21.56
CA ASP A 505 2.93 3.09 -22.06
C ASP A 505 2.67 2.21 -23.26
N LEU A 506 3.62 2.08 -24.19
CA LEU A 506 3.51 1.14 -25.30
C LEU A 506 3.48 -0.32 -24.80
N HIS A 507 4.35 -0.67 -23.83
CA HIS A 507 4.28 -1.99 -23.20
C HIS A 507 2.90 -2.25 -22.59
N LYS A 508 2.34 -1.28 -21.88
CA LYS A 508 1.05 -1.40 -21.21
C LYS A 508 -0.09 -1.72 -22.18
N VAL A 509 -0.14 -1.05 -23.32
CA VAL A 509 -1.16 -1.31 -24.36
C VAL A 509 -0.89 -2.58 -25.16
N MET A 510 0.37 -3.01 -25.27
CA MET A 510 0.76 -4.25 -25.97
C MET A 510 0.57 -5.50 -25.09
N ALA A 511 0.81 -5.43 -23.79
CA ALA A 511 0.67 -6.55 -22.85
C ALA A 511 -0.76 -6.65 -22.30
N ILE A 512 -1.75 -6.83 -23.18
CA ILE A 512 -3.18 -6.95 -22.81
C ILE A 512 -3.34 -8.13 -21.84
N LYS A 513 -3.92 -7.87 -20.65
CA LYS A 513 -4.17 -8.89 -19.60
C LYS A 513 -5.43 -9.68 -19.91
N ASP A 514 -5.34 -10.52 -20.90
CA ASP A 514 -6.38 -11.43 -21.35
C ASP A 514 -6.44 -12.73 -20.51
N GLU A 515 -7.39 -13.60 -20.82
CA GLU A 515 -7.63 -14.88 -20.14
C GLU A 515 -6.51 -15.92 -20.36
N ILE A 516 -5.48 -15.59 -21.14
CA ILE A 516 -4.29 -16.42 -21.38
C ILE A 516 -3.07 -15.82 -20.67
N TYR A 517 -2.89 -14.51 -20.74
CA TYR A 517 -1.74 -13.84 -20.12
C TYR A 517 -1.91 -13.66 -18.61
N THR A 518 -3.13 -13.39 -18.16
CA THR A 518 -3.42 -13.32 -16.70
C THR A 518 -3.04 -14.60 -15.95
N PRO A 519 -3.40 -15.82 -16.40
CA PRO A 519 -2.89 -17.07 -15.84
C PRO A 519 -1.37 -17.20 -15.84
N HIS A 520 -0.68 -16.71 -16.88
CA HIS A 520 0.77 -16.68 -16.89
C HIS A 520 1.32 -15.84 -15.74
N LEU A 521 0.80 -14.61 -15.55
CA LEU A 521 1.20 -13.71 -14.48
C LEU A 521 0.90 -14.28 -13.09
N LEU A 522 -0.26 -14.91 -12.90
CA LEU A 522 -0.65 -15.53 -11.63
C LEU A 522 0.19 -16.73 -11.24
N THR A 523 0.81 -17.40 -12.22
CA THR A 523 1.63 -18.60 -12.01
C THR A 523 3.12 -18.38 -12.28
N ASP A 524 3.56 -17.13 -12.44
CA ASP A 524 4.96 -16.78 -12.61
C ASP A 524 5.79 -17.19 -11.37
N ASN A 525 6.97 -17.75 -11.61
CA ASN A 525 7.81 -18.25 -10.52
C ASN A 525 8.29 -17.10 -9.60
N GLU A 526 8.61 -15.94 -10.16
CA GLU A 526 9.03 -14.77 -9.38
C GLU A 526 7.93 -14.34 -8.39
N LYS A 527 6.67 -14.32 -8.85
CA LYS A 527 5.51 -14.08 -7.97
C LYS A 527 5.42 -15.14 -6.86
N LEU A 528 5.51 -16.42 -7.23
CA LEU A 528 5.38 -17.51 -6.27
C LEU A 528 6.51 -17.50 -5.23
N ASP A 529 7.74 -17.21 -5.64
CA ASP A 529 8.90 -17.10 -4.76
C ASP A 529 8.79 -15.88 -3.84
N ARG A 530 8.35 -14.74 -4.35
CA ARG A 530 8.06 -13.55 -3.54
C ARG A 530 6.97 -13.82 -2.51
N ASP A 531 5.90 -14.52 -2.88
CA ASP A 531 4.83 -14.88 -1.98
C ASP A 531 5.30 -15.88 -0.91
N LYS A 532 6.15 -16.86 -1.26
CA LYS A 532 6.79 -17.73 -0.26
C LYS A 532 7.56 -16.91 0.78
N ILE A 533 8.34 -15.93 0.33
CA ILE A 533 9.05 -15.03 1.24
C ILE A 533 8.04 -14.23 2.06
N ARG A 534 7.04 -13.61 1.42
CA ARG A 534 6.02 -12.79 2.10
C ARG A 534 5.29 -13.54 3.20
N TYR A 535 4.88 -14.78 2.95
CA TYR A 535 4.15 -15.62 3.90
C TYR A 535 5.05 -16.51 4.74
N ASN A 536 6.37 -16.34 4.67
CA ASN A 536 7.35 -17.11 5.44
C ASN A 536 7.17 -18.62 5.30
N ILE A 537 7.16 -19.10 4.08
CA ILE A 537 7.04 -20.51 3.73
C ILE A 537 8.41 -21.16 3.76
N ASP A 538 8.53 -22.27 4.48
CA ASP A 538 9.73 -23.11 4.51
C ASP A 538 9.42 -24.47 3.92
N ASP A 539 9.78 -24.66 2.65
CA ASP A 539 9.58 -25.91 1.93
C ASP A 539 10.28 -27.10 2.64
N GLN A 540 11.40 -26.86 3.35
CA GLN A 540 12.13 -27.89 4.12
C GLN A 540 11.36 -28.35 5.36
N ASN A 541 10.51 -27.48 5.92
CA ASN A 541 9.60 -27.84 7.00
C ASN A 541 8.31 -28.51 6.50
N GLY A 542 8.15 -28.66 5.17
CA GLY A 542 6.94 -29.18 4.54
C GLY A 542 5.77 -28.20 4.52
N ASP A 543 6.05 -26.90 4.66
CA ASP A 543 5.03 -25.87 4.50
C ASP A 543 4.52 -25.86 3.06
N LYS A 544 3.23 -25.52 2.89
CA LYS A 544 2.59 -25.43 1.57
C LYS A 544 1.84 -24.13 1.43
N ILE A 545 1.95 -23.54 0.23
CA ILE A 545 1.16 -22.40 -0.19
C ILE A 545 0.26 -22.81 -1.36
N THR A 546 -1.02 -22.51 -1.26
CA THR A 546 -2.01 -22.75 -2.32
C THR A 546 -2.84 -21.50 -2.56
N TYR A 547 -3.36 -21.36 -3.78
CA TYR A 547 -4.10 -20.18 -4.20
C TYR A 547 -5.50 -20.55 -4.68
N GLU A 548 -6.46 -19.72 -4.29
CA GLU A 548 -7.79 -19.68 -4.88
C GLU A 548 -7.94 -18.33 -5.60
N HIS A 549 -7.94 -18.34 -6.92
CA HIS A 549 -8.08 -17.13 -7.73
C HIS A 549 -9.57 -16.75 -7.81
N ILE A 550 -9.84 -15.45 -7.74
CA ILE A 550 -11.18 -14.92 -7.88
C ILE A 550 -11.40 -14.65 -9.36
N ASN A 551 -11.83 -15.68 -10.07
CA ASN A 551 -12.09 -15.59 -11.48
C ASN A 551 -13.61 -15.63 -11.74
N ARG A 552 -14.14 -14.50 -12.19
CA ARG A 552 -15.54 -14.34 -12.61
C ARG A 552 -15.54 -13.92 -14.07
N PRO A 553 -15.37 -14.86 -15.01
CA PRO A 553 -15.40 -14.52 -16.41
C PRO A 553 -16.77 -13.93 -16.77
N GLU A 554 -16.71 -12.85 -17.50
CA GLU A 554 -17.87 -12.14 -18.00
C GLU A 554 -17.87 -12.25 -19.52
N PHE A 555 -18.94 -12.79 -20.07
CA PHE A 555 -19.11 -12.92 -21.51
C PHE A 555 -20.25 -12.04 -21.97
N GLU A 556 -20.07 -11.37 -23.08
CA GLU A 556 -21.15 -10.67 -23.75
C GLU A 556 -21.87 -11.67 -24.68
N VAL A 557 -23.11 -12.04 -24.32
CA VAL A 557 -23.94 -12.93 -25.10
C VAL A 557 -25.21 -12.18 -25.53
N PHE A 558 -25.38 -11.97 -26.81
CA PHE A 558 -26.51 -11.21 -27.40
C PHE A 558 -26.69 -9.80 -26.79
N GLY A 559 -25.58 -9.06 -26.59
CA GLY A 559 -25.62 -7.71 -26.03
C GLY A 559 -25.93 -7.63 -24.54
N LYS A 560 -26.02 -8.78 -23.85
CA LYS A 560 -26.14 -8.87 -22.39
C LYS A 560 -24.87 -9.44 -21.78
N GLN A 561 -24.39 -8.77 -20.74
CA GLN A 561 -23.25 -9.27 -19.96
C GLN A 561 -23.71 -10.37 -19.01
N VAL A 562 -23.15 -11.55 -19.17
CA VAL A 562 -23.44 -12.72 -18.33
C VAL A 562 -22.20 -13.04 -17.53
N ARG A 563 -22.30 -12.93 -16.19
CA ARG A 563 -21.24 -13.28 -15.24
C ARG A 563 -21.40 -14.73 -14.80
N PHE A 564 -20.32 -15.48 -14.86
CA PHE A 564 -20.29 -16.84 -14.33
C PHE A 564 -19.36 -16.88 -13.11
N ASP A 565 -19.86 -17.33 -11.97
CA ASP A 565 -19.01 -17.72 -10.86
C ASP A 565 -18.42 -19.10 -11.17
N LEU A 566 -17.12 -19.14 -11.51
CA LEU A 566 -16.46 -20.43 -11.72
C LEU A 566 -16.43 -21.22 -10.40
N PRO A 567 -16.74 -22.52 -10.43
CA PRO A 567 -16.61 -23.39 -9.27
C PRO A 567 -15.18 -23.29 -8.68
N GLN A 568 -15.07 -23.37 -7.36
CA GLN A 568 -13.78 -23.21 -6.65
C GLN A 568 -12.69 -24.17 -7.14
N TRP A 569 -13.06 -25.37 -7.60
CA TRP A 569 -12.10 -26.35 -8.13
C TRP A 569 -11.47 -25.92 -9.47
N LEU A 570 -12.14 -25.05 -10.25
CA LEU A 570 -11.60 -24.43 -11.47
C LEU A 570 -10.71 -23.20 -11.18
N ALA A 571 -10.76 -22.67 -9.96
CA ALA A 571 -9.99 -21.49 -9.57
C ALA A 571 -8.58 -21.83 -9.01
N HIS A 572 -8.13 -23.07 -9.16
CA HIS A 572 -6.83 -23.54 -8.65
C HIS A 572 -5.69 -23.32 -9.66
N ASN A 573 -4.47 -23.14 -9.14
CA ASN A 573 -3.25 -22.92 -9.90
C ASN A 573 -2.98 -23.95 -11.02
N TRP A 574 -3.41 -25.20 -10.90
CA TRP A 574 -3.15 -26.22 -11.91
C TRP A 574 -3.85 -25.87 -13.24
N LEU A 575 -5.07 -25.35 -13.19
CA LEU A 575 -5.81 -24.95 -14.38
C LEU A 575 -5.18 -23.69 -15.04
N MET A 576 -4.75 -22.72 -14.20
CA MET A 576 -4.03 -21.55 -14.68
C MET A 576 -2.73 -21.92 -15.39
N ARG A 577 -2.04 -22.97 -14.90
CA ARG A 577 -0.85 -23.53 -15.57
C ARG A 577 -1.15 -24.15 -16.92
N ILE A 578 -2.35 -24.63 -17.18
CA ILE A 578 -2.76 -25.13 -18.51
C ILE A 578 -3.07 -23.94 -19.42
N PHE A 579 -3.88 -22.99 -18.98
CA PHE A 579 -4.31 -21.87 -19.79
C PHE A 579 -3.16 -21.00 -20.30
N LYS A 580 -2.10 -20.80 -19.53
CA LYS A 580 -0.93 -20.01 -19.97
C LYS A 580 -0.23 -20.57 -21.23
N HIS A 581 -0.43 -21.85 -21.57
CA HIS A 581 0.15 -22.48 -22.75
C HIS A 581 -0.77 -22.42 -23.98
N MET A 582 -1.98 -21.89 -23.85
CA MET A 582 -2.98 -21.84 -24.91
C MET A 582 -2.86 -20.58 -25.81
N LYS A 583 -1.64 -20.05 -26.02
CA LYS A 583 -1.42 -18.83 -26.83
C LYS A 583 -1.98 -18.93 -28.25
N TRP A 584 -1.98 -20.13 -28.83
CA TRP A 584 -2.51 -20.41 -30.17
C TRP A 584 -4.01 -20.15 -30.30
N THR A 585 -4.77 -20.24 -29.21
CA THR A 585 -6.21 -19.97 -29.21
C THR A 585 -6.53 -18.51 -29.47
N ARG A 586 -5.58 -17.58 -29.25
CA ARG A 586 -5.79 -16.15 -29.56
C ARG A 586 -6.16 -15.92 -31.01
N THR A 587 -5.52 -16.59 -31.94
CA THR A 587 -5.83 -16.45 -33.37
C THR A 587 -7.28 -16.81 -33.70
N ILE A 588 -7.83 -17.82 -33.00
CA ILE A 588 -9.22 -18.23 -33.16
C ILE A 588 -10.15 -17.23 -32.47
N LEU A 589 -9.84 -16.84 -31.23
CA LEU A 589 -10.66 -15.91 -30.46
C LEU A 589 -10.64 -14.50 -31.07
N ASP A 590 -9.58 -14.12 -31.73
CA ASP A 590 -9.44 -12.86 -32.45
C ASP A 590 -10.47 -12.72 -33.57
N SER A 591 -10.76 -13.82 -34.29
CA SER A 591 -11.79 -13.84 -35.34
C SER A 591 -13.20 -13.62 -34.78
N TRP A 592 -13.43 -13.87 -33.50
CA TRP A 592 -14.72 -13.65 -32.80
C TRP A 592 -14.85 -12.28 -32.12
N GLY A 593 -13.88 -11.38 -32.37
CA GLY A 593 -13.90 -10.03 -31.81
C GLY A 593 -13.48 -9.92 -30.34
N TRP A 594 -12.83 -10.97 -29.81
CA TRP A 594 -12.34 -11.00 -28.43
C TRP A 594 -11.27 -9.93 -28.20
N HIS A 595 -11.41 -9.13 -27.12
CA HIS A 595 -10.56 -7.96 -26.82
C HIS A 595 -10.38 -6.97 -28.00
N LYS A 596 -11.40 -6.82 -28.85
CA LYS A 596 -11.33 -5.96 -30.05
C LYS A 596 -11.03 -4.49 -29.70
N LYS A 597 -11.64 -3.98 -28.62
CA LYS A 597 -11.44 -2.57 -28.18
C LYS A 597 -10.01 -2.33 -27.71
N GLU A 598 -9.48 -3.23 -26.89
CA GLU A 598 -8.11 -3.10 -26.38
C GLU A 598 -7.08 -3.22 -27.49
N ARG A 599 -7.30 -4.11 -28.47
CA ARG A 599 -6.41 -4.22 -29.63
C ARG A 599 -6.45 -2.99 -30.52
N ALA A 600 -7.64 -2.46 -30.80
CA ALA A 600 -7.80 -1.23 -31.56
C ALA A 600 -7.17 -0.03 -30.85
N PHE A 601 -7.19 -0.03 -29.49
CA PHE A 601 -6.54 1.00 -28.69
C PHE A 601 -5.01 0.86 -28.69
N ARG A 602 -4.48 -0.38 -28.65
CA ARG A 602 -3.06 -0.67 -28.83
C ARG A 602 -2.54 -0.16 -30.16
N ASP A 603 -3.24 -0.50 -31.25
CA ASP A 603 -2.82 -0.14 -32.61
C ASP A 603 -2.89 1.38 -32.80
N TRP A 604 -3.95 2.05 -32.32
CA TRP A 604 -4.05 3.50 -32.27
C TRP A 604 -2.88 4.16 -31.51
N TYR A 605 -2.54 3.68 -30.31
CA TYR A 605 -1.43 4.26 -29.55
C TYR A 605 -0.07 4.07 -30.26
N ARG A 606 0.17 2.85 -30.78
CA ARG A 606 1.42 2.52 -31.48
C ARG A 606 1.59 3.33 -32.76
N ASP A 607 0.54 3.49 -33.53
CA ASP A 607 0.65 4.02 -34.90
C ASP A 607 0.29 5.52 -34.95
N ASP A 608 -0.81 5.95 -34.33
CA ASP A 608 -1.26 7.34 -34.38
C ASP A 608 -0.57 8.22 -33.33
N VAL A 609 -0.56 7.81 -32.05
CA VAL A 609 0.03 8.64 -30.98
C VAL A 609 1.54 8.72 -31.10
N ILE A 610 2.25 7.60 -31.23
CA ILE A 610 3.70 7.60 -31.44
C ILE A 610 4.03 8.24 -32.79
N GLY A 611 3.24 7.99 -33.84
CA GLY A 611 3.42 8.63 -35.15
C GLY A 611 3.31 10.17 -35.08
N PHE A 612 2.38 10.69 -34.29
CA PHE A 612 2.27 12.14 -34.02
C PHE A 612 3.50 12.67 -33.28
N TYR A 613 3.96 11.96 -32.24
CA TYR A 613 5.18 12.33 -31.54
C TYR A 613 6.37 12.44 -32.50
N LEU A 614 6.61 11.44 -33.34
CA LEU A 614 7.74 11.43 -34.29
C LEU A 614 7.70 12.57 -35.31
N LYS A 615 6.50 13.04 -35.69
CA LYS A 615 6.32 14.15 -36.60
C LYS A 615 6.48 15.52 -35.93
N THR A 616 6.12 15.63 -34.65
CA THR A 616 5.96 16.90 -33.95
C THR A 616 7.12 17.22 -33.00
N ALA A 617 7.86 16.22 -32.53
CA ALA A 617 8.88 16.39 -31.48
C ALA A 617 9.99 17.39 -31.85
N SER A 618 10.38 17.48 -33.14
CA SER A 618 11.40 18.42 -33.62
C SER A 618 10.92 19.88 -33.61
N SER A 619 9.63 20.12 -33.84
CA SER A 619 9.04 21.45 -33.88
C SER A 619 8.45 21.89 -32.54
N ASN A 620 7.82 21.00 -31.81
CA ASN A 620 7.20 21.27 -30.51
C ASN A 620 7.28 20.04 -29.61
N TYR A 621 8.40 19.89 -28.90
CA TYR A 621 8.66 18.76 -28.01
C TYR A 621 7.63 18.61 -26.89
N ASP A 622 7.24 19.72 -26.23
CA ASP A 622 6.35 19.67 -25.09
C ASP A 622 4.93 19.23 -25.47
N LEU A 623 4.44 19.66 -26.64
CA LEU A 623 3.18 19.18 -27.21
C LEU A 623 3.25 17.70 -27.56
N ALA A 624 4.32 17.30 -28.23
CA ALA A 624 4.54 15.90 -28.61
C ALA A 624 4.63 14.96 -27.38
N LEU A 625 5.35 15.38 -26.34
CA LEU A 625 5.46 14.64 -25.09
C LEU A 625 4.11 14.56 -24.36
N ARG A 626 3.35 15.65 -24.36
CA ARG A 626 2.01 15.68 -23.76
C ARG A 626 1.05 14.73 -24.48
N ALA A 627 1.09 14.72 -25.80
CA ALA A 627 0.31 13.78 -26.61
C ALA A 627 0.71 12.31 -26.31
N LEU A 628 2.00 12.03 -26.16
CA LEU A 628 2.48 10.70 -25.80
C LEU A 628 1.98 10.22 -24.43
N ARG A 629 1.75 11.15 -23.48
CA ARG A 629 1.29 10.92 -22.10
C ARG A 629 -0.22 10.83 -21.91
N VAL A 630 -1.03 10.86 -22.96
CA VAL A 630 -2.51 10.84 -22.85
C VAL A 630 -3.07 9.62 -22.12
N ILE A 631 -2.32 8.53 -22.06
CA ILE A 631 -2.76 7.31 -21.34
C ILE A 631 -2.24 7.21 -19.93
N ASN A 632 -1.14 7.91 -19.60
CA ASN A 632 -0.53 7.87 -18.28
C ASN A 632 0.40 9.08 -18.08
N ASP A 633 -0.11 10.13 -17.45
CA ASP A 633 0.67 11.32 -17.13
C ASP A 633 1.12 11.27 -15.66
N PRO A 634 2.43 11.20 -15.37
CA PRO A 634 2.96 11.14 -14.01
C PRO A 634 2.65 12.39 -13.16
N TYR A 635 2.28 13.49 -13.79
CA TYR A 635 1.93 14.75 -13.11
C TYR A 635 0.44 14.90 -12.83
N ARG A 636 -0.39 13.96 -13.30
CA ARG A 636 -1.83 13.95 -13.04
C ARG A 636 -2.21 12.87 -12.01
N PRO A 637 -3.31 13.06 -11.26
CA PRO A 637 -3.85 12.02 -10.42
C PRO A 637 -4.09 10.72 -11.19
N ASN A 638 -3.85 9.58 -10.54
CA ASN A 638 -3.95 8.25 -11.15
C ASN A 638 -5.35 7.94 -11.75
N GLU A 639 -6.39 8.65 -11.32
CA GLU A 639 -7.74 8.48 -11.85
C GLU A 639 -7.86 8.80 -13.36
N PHE A 640 -6.94 9.61 -13.89
CA PHE A 640 -6.88 9.95 -15.33
C PHE A 640 -6.10 8.91 -16.15
N ALA A 641 -5.36 8.02 -15.49
CA ALA A 641 -4.60 7.00 -16.20
C ALA A 641 -5.53 5.94 -16.81
N VAL A 642 -5.21 5.50 -18.04
CA VAL A 642 -5.94 4.41 -18.73
C VAL A 642 -5.58 3.08 -18.08
N THR A 643 -6.27 2.73 -17.02
CA THR A 643 -6.03 1.57 -16.16
C THR A 643 -7.33 0.86 -15.82
N GLY A 644 -7.25 -0.46 -15.62
CA GLY A 644 -8.38 -1.28 -15.22
C GLY A 644 -8.67 -2.41 -16.18
N PHE A 645 -9.79 -3.07 -15.98
CA PHE A 645 -10.27 -4.17 -16.79
C PHE A 645 -11.62 -3.84 -17.38
N ARG A 646 -11.80 -4.10 -18.67
CA ARG A 646 -13.09 -3.99 -19.41
C ARG A 646 -13.85 -2.68 -19.13
N GLU A 647 -14.99 -2.75 -18.46
CA GLU A 647 -15.86 -1.58 -18.18
C GLU A 647 -15.16 -0.43 -17.44
N VAL A 648 -14.13 -0.72 -16.67
CA VAL A 648 -13.35 0.29 -15.97
C VAL A 648 -12.42 1.02 -16.92
N ILE A 649 -11.82 0.31 -17.89
CA ILE A 649 -10.81 0.89 -18.79
C ILE A 649 -11.44 1.55 -20.03
N TYR A 650 -12.55 1.04 -20.56
CA TYR A 650 -13.13 1.54 -21.81
C TYR A 650 -13.47 3.03 -21.81
N PRO A 651 -14.16 3.59 -20.79
CA PRO A 651 -14.42 5.03 -20.73
C PRO A 651 -13.13 5.88 -20.68
N LYS A 652 -12.07 5.33 -20.07
CA LYS A 652 -10.77 6.00 -19.99
C LYS A 652 -10.03 5.98 -21.34
N MET A 653 -10.15 4.87 -22.09
CA MET A 653 -9.65 4.77 -23.47
C MET A 653 -10.31 5.82 -24.39
N ASP A 654 -11.65 5.93 -24.31
CA ASP A 654 -12.41 6.89 -25.11
C ASP A 654 -12.06 8.34 -24.73
N LYS A 655 -11.80 8.60 -23.45
CA LYS A 655 -11.35 9.90 -22.96
C LYS A 655 -9.94 10.24 -23.48
N ALA A 656 -9.00 9.29 -23.41
CA ALA A 656 -7.64 9.47 -23.89
C ALA A 656 -7.60 9.75 -25.41
N ARG A 657 -8.47 9.11 -26.20
CA ARG A 657 -8.60 9.39 -27.63
C ARG A 657 -9.07 10.81 -27.90
N ARG A 658 -10.13 11.27 -27.23
CA ARG A 658 -10.61 12.66 -27.37
C ARG A 658 -9.54 13.67 -26.97
N GLU A 659 -8.85 13.45 -25.86
CA GLU A 659 -7.78 14.33 -25.40
C GLU A 659 -6.61 14.37 -26.40
N PHE A 660 -6.28 13.25 -27.05
CA PHE A 660 -5.30 13.21 -28.12
C PHE A 660 -5.77 13.96 -29.36
N GLU A 661 -7.02 13.79 -29.77
CA GLU A 661 -7.62 14.49 -30.93
C GLU A 661 -7.57 16.02 -30.71
N GLU A 662 -7.92 16.50 -29.51
CA GLU A 662 -7.81 17.91 -29.13
C GLU A 662 -6.37 18.44 -29.23
N LEU A 663 -5.38 17.63 -28.82
CA LEU A 663 -3.95 18.02 -28.92
C LEU A 663 -3.40 17.97 -30.33
N ALA A 664 -3.96 17.13 -31.19
CA ALA A 664 -3.50 16.91 -32.57
C ALA A 664 -4.13 17.90 -33.57
N GLU A 665 -5.18 18.63 -33.21
CA GLU A 665 -5.82 19.65 -34.06
C GLU A 665 -4.91 20.88 -34.23
N PRO A 666 -4.68 21.32 -35.48
CA PRO A 666 -3.85 22.50 -35.74
C PRO A 666 -4.57 23.80 -35.31
N GLY A 667 -4.04 24.49 -34.34
CA GLY A 667 -4.42 25.89 -34.02
C GLY A 667 -4.98 26.15 -32.62
N GLN A 668 -5.09 25.20 -31.73
CA GLN A 668 -5.46 25.45 -30.32
C GLN A 668 -4.27 25.95 -29.50
N GLN A 669 -4.40 27.13 -28.90
CA GLN A 669 -3.54 27.58 -27.80
C GLN A 669 -3.80 26.63 -26.60
N LEU A 670 -2.75 25.94 -26.18
CA LEU A 670 -2.77 25.05 -25.02
C LEU A 670 -3.34 25.80 -23.80
N PRO A 671 -4.39 25.28 -23.12
CA PRO A 671 -4.71 25.78 -21.81
C PRO A 671 -3.48 25.53 -20.93
N VAL A 672 -2.94 26.58 -20.34
CA VAL A 672 -1.88 26.52 -19.35
C VAL A 672 -2.45 25.77 -18.16
N VAL A 673 -2.17 24.46 -18.07
CA VAL A 673 -2.39 23.73 -16.83
C VAL A 673 -1.32 24.25 -15.87
N PRO A 674 -1.68 24.95 -14.77
CA PRO A 674 -0.68 25.36 -13.80
C PRO A 674 0.06 24.12 -13.35
N MET A 675 1.38 24.07 -13.55
CA MET A 675 2.21 23.15 -12.81
C MET A 675 1.91 23.41 -11.34
N ILE A 676 1.46 22.40 -10.63
CA ILE A 676 1.46 22.42 -9.18
C ILE A 676 2.94 22.28 -8.79
N THR A 677 3.66 23.39 -8.94
CA THR A 677 4.92 23.60 -8.24
C THR A 677 4.52 23.67 -6.78
N GLY A 678 4.89 22.64 -6.02
CA GLY A 678 4.84 22.72 -4.58
C GLY A 678 5.75 23.86 -4.11
N SER A 679 5.18 25.05 -4.00
CA SER A 679 5.78 26.17 -3.31
C SER A 679 4.70 26.83 -2.48
N SER A 680 4.84 26.63 -1.18
CA SER A 680 4.57 27.60 -0.11
C SER A 680 3.68 28.81 -0.48
N GLU A 681 2.40 28.72 -0.17
CA GLU A 681 1.60 29.79 0.37
C GLU A 681 0.27 29.20 0.83
N LEU A 682 0.27 28.79 2.09
CA LEU A 682 -0.86 28.85 3.02
C LEU A 682 -0.36 28.51 4.43
#